data_a1285ea14aec4706b8992b79d14dfe85
#
_entry.id   a1285ea14aec4706b8992b79d14dfe85
#
_cell.length_a   1.000
_cell.length_b   1.000
_cell.length_c   1.000
_cell.angle_alpha   90.00
_cell.angle_beta   90.00
_cell.angle_gamma   90.00
#
_symmetry.space_group_name_H-M   'P 1'
#
loop_
_entity.id
_entity.type
_entity.pdbx_description
1 polymer ?
#
loop_
_entity_poly.entity_id
_entity_poly.type
_entity_poly.pdbx_seq_one_letter_code
_entity_poly.pdbx_strand_id
1 'polypeptide(L)'
;MLKRLLTFSVLILGYQAYAQDSTSTKQLGEVIVTANKLAQKQSTTGKVITVITKEQLEKSSGRTVGQLLNEQAGVSVNGSLNNIGTNQSVYVRGAASGRTLILLDGIPVYDPSLSGNEFDLNLLSLNDVERIEIARGAQSTMYGSDAVAGVINIITVKQNVNKPVNVKATVSAGNYGTLRGNAQFYGKAGKILYSAKYSKLHSDGFSTAYDSTHNKGFDKDGFNSDVASASMQFEATANLLFKGYIQYSRNKTDIDDGAFVDDRDYTVKNKNLITGGGFNYHRNNVNITGYYAYSDFTRSQLNDSSDVPGFTTFATFDYYGRSHFLEAYANISLGSGFTWLQGADYRFSSMNSQTLSISAYGAYPDNFNDTSHSQASLYSSLFYNAPNEKLNVELGGRMNVHSRYGSNYTYTFNPSYNFSKQFRVFGSIATAFKAPTLYQLYSSYGLSTLEPERSTTYEAGAQYTRHSSTVRVVYFDRHIKDGIDFDYINYKYFNAAKQQVQGLELEASLKPVQALTITLNYTYFDPKEEIQSRETFKDTAYRYLLRRPKHNFNITAGYQFNNGLYISANGKYVSKRYDVGGYQLPDLVLDDYFLLGAYAEYKLPKYIKVFADARNITDQRFFDIRGYNSMPFMFTSGVIFNW
;
A
#
# COMPACT_ATOMS: atom_id res chain seq x y z
N MET A 1 27.32 27.65 -23.57
CA MET A 1 26.29 28.28 -24.40
C MET A 1 24.99 27.60 -24.08
N LEU A 2 23.91 28.12 -23.59
CA LEU A 2 23.46 29.50 -23.35
C LEU A 2 22.46 29.46 -22.19
N LYS A 3 22.63 30.34 -21.21
CA LYS A 3 21.67 30.68 -20.16
C LYS A 3 20.36 31.17 -20.79
N ARG A 4 19.23 30.66 -20.38
CA ARG A 4 17.98 31.43 -20.31
C ARG A 4 17.20 31.02 -19.06
N LEU A 5 17.34 31.86 -18.03
CA LEU A 5 16.40 31.99 -16.94
C LEU A 5 15.05 32.45 -17.49
N LEU A 6 14.01 31.73 -17.21
CA LEU A 6 12.62 32.20 -17.30
C LEU A 6 12.21 32.68 -15.90
N THR A 7 12.23 33.99 -15.73
CA THR A 7 11.67 34.70 -14.58
C THR A 7 10.15 34.67 -14.69
N PHE A 8 9.46 33.90 -13.88
CA PHE A 8 8.00 33.96 -13.75
C PHE A 8 7.67 35.05 -12.73
N SER A 9 7.31 36.23 -13.24
CA SER A 9 6.73 37.31 -12.44
C SER A 9 5.29 37.00 -12.13
N VAL A 10 4.99 36.68 -10.88
CA VAL A 10 3.62 36.54 -10.37
C VAL A 10 3.05 37.93 -10.15
N LEU A 11 2.20 38.36 -11.03
CA LEU A 11 1.36 39.56 -10.85
C LEU A 11 0.25 39.21 -9.83
N ILE A 12 0.39 39.76 -8.62
CA ILE A 12 -0.66 39.77 -7.62
C ILE A 12 -1.61 40.91 -7.96
N LEU A 13 -2.70 40.59 -8.66
CA LEU A 13 -3.85 41.49 -8.79
C LEU A 13 -4.76 41.26 -7.58
N GLY A 14 -4.70 42.20 -6.65
CA GLY A 14 -5.63 42.30 -5.54
C GLY A 14 -7.04 42.71 -6.02
N TYR A 15 -7.94 41.73 -6.12
CA TYR A 15 -9.36 42.03 -6.20
C TYR A 15 -9.96 41.95 -4.78
N GLN A 16 -10.42 43.07 -4.29
CA GLN A 16 -11.32 43.13 -3.11
C GLN A 16 -12.70 42.63 -3.54
N ALA A 17 -12.97 41.38 -3.29
CA ALA A 17 -14.31 40.82 -3.40
C ALA A 17 -15.03 41.01 -2.07
N TYR A 18 -16.08 41.79 -2.03
CA TYR A 18 -17.02 41.84 -0.93
C TYR A 18 -17.70 40.47 -0.82
N ALA A 19 -17.38 39.74 0.22
CA ALA A 19 -18.03 38.48 0.54
C ALA A 19 -19.38 38.76 1.18
N GLN A 20 -20.45 38.45 0.50
CA GLN A 20 -21.78 38.31 1.10
C GLN A 20 -21.75 37.03 1.99
N ASP A 21 -21.97 37.25 3.28
CA ASP A 21 -22.16 36.21 4.29
C ASP A 21 -23.41 35.37 3.92
N SER A 22 -23.23 34.16 3.46
CA SER A 22 -24.25 33.13 3.47
C SER A 22 -23.74 31.91 4.20
N THR A 23 -24.15 31.85 5.43
CA THR A 23 -24.00 30.80 6.42
C THR A 23 -24.38 29.42 5.91
N SER A 24 -23.44 28.58 5.79
CA SER A 24 -23.29 27.23 6.37
C SER A 24 -21.96 26.64 5.88
N THR A 25 -20.87 26.99 6.55
CA THR A 25 -19.64 26.21 6.48
C THR A 25 -19.98 24.82 7.03
N LYS A 26 -20.26 23.86 6.14
CA LYS A 26 -20.04 22.47 6.47
C LYS A 26 -18.55 22.37 6.80
N GLN A 27 -18.21 22.44 8.09
CA GLN A 27 -16.92 21.99 8.56
C GLN A 27 -16.78 20.57 7.97
N LEU A 28 -15.80 20.37 7.11
CA LEU A 28 -15.39 19.03 6.71
C LEU A 28 -15.14 18.30 8.02
N GLY A 29 -15.97 17.27 8.31
CA GLY A 29 -15.87 16.50 9.53
C GLY A 29 -14.43 16.08 9.70
N GLU A 30 -13.85 16.32 10.87
CA GLU A 30 -12.48 15.95 11.19
C GLU A 30 -12.26 14.48 10.86
N VAL A 31 -11.19 14.14 10.14
CA VAL A 31 -10.92 12.77 9.67
C VAL A 31 -10.63 11.88 10.86
N ILE A 32 -11.50 10.91 11.10
CA ILE A 32 -11.30 9.88 12.12
C ILE A 32 -10.45 8.76 11.52
N VAL A 33 -9.33 8.46 12.15
CA VAL A 33 -8.41 7.37 11.78
C VAL A 33 -8.57 6.19 12.71
N THR A 34 -8.45 4.99 12.18
CA THR A 34 -8.60 3.73 12.91
C THR A 34 -7.31 2.90 12.93
N ALA A 35 -6.27 3.39 12.25
CA ALA A 35 -4.95 2.74 12.19
C ALA A 35 -4.24 2.60 13.55
N ASN A 36 -4.81 3.08 14.64
CA ASN A 36 -4.31 2.93 16.01
C ASN A 36 -5.15 1.97 16.87
N LYS A 37 -6.08 1.20 16.27
CA LYS A 37 -7.06 0.36 17.01
C LYS A 37 -7.98 1.16 17.96
N LEU A 38 -7.83 2.46 17.98
CA LEU A 38 -8.67 3.45 18.66
C LEU A 38 -9.14 4.45 17.61
N ALA A 39 -10.46 4.62 17.46
CA ALA A 39 -11.01 5.67 16.62
C ALA A 39 -10.69 7.04 17.24
N GLN A 40 -9.83 7.81 16.60
CA GLN A 40 -9.41 9.13 17.09
C GLN A 40 -9.31 10.14 15.95
N LYS A 41 -9.37 11.40 16.29
CA LYS A 41 -9.16 12.49 15.34
C LYS A 41 -7.71 12.47 14.84
N GLN A 42 -7.49 12.73 13.56
CA GLN A 42 -6.13 12.85 13.01
C GLN A 42 -5.31 13.95 13.71
N SER A 43 -5.97 15.00 14.20
CA SER A 43 -5.34 16.11 14.94
C SER A 43 -4.84 15.74 16.33
N THR A 44 -5.30 14.63 16.91
CA THR A 44 -4.92 14.20 18.28
C THR A 44 -3.90 13.05 18.30
N THR A 45 -3.37 12.63 17.15
CA THR A 45 -2.32 11.60 17.10
C THR A 45 -0.94 12.19 16.83
N GLY A 46 0.09 11.70 17.52
CA GLY A 46 1.49 12.02 17.22
C GLY A 46 2.04 11.29 16.00
N LYS A 47 1.30 10.31 15.46
CA LYS A 47 1.72 9.51 14.30
C LYS A 47 1.43 10.23 12.98
N VAL A 48 2.21 9.90 11.96
CA VAL A 48 2.02 10.40 10.59
C VAL A 48 1.02 9.51 9.86
N ILE A 49 -0.24 9.95 9.81
CA ILE A 49 -1.30 9.20 9.13
C ILE A 49 -1.82 10.04 7.95
N THR A 50 -1.87 9.45 6.76
CA THR A 50 -2.52 10.02 5.57
C THR A 50 -3.75 9.18 5.24
N VAL A 51 -4.84 9.85 4.86
CA VAL A 51 -6.08 9.21 4.47
C VAL A 51 -6.41 9.57 3.03
N ILE A 52 -6.48 8.55 2.16
CA ILE A 52 -7.08 8.68 0.84
C ILE A 52 -8.59 8.52 1.06
N THR A 53 -9.31 9.60 0.89
CA THR A 53 -10.74 9.66 1.18
C THR A 53 -11.57 9.03 0.07
N LYS A 54 -12.83 8.70 0.38
CA LYS A 54 -13.81 8.22 -0.62
C LYS A 54 -13.92 9.17 -1.82
N GLU A 55 -13.94 10.48 -1.58
CA GLU A 55 -14.02 11.48 -2.66
C GLU A 55 -12.81 11.39 -3.59
N GLN A 56 -11.59 11.21 -3.06
CA GLN A 56 -10.38 11.03 -3.87
C GLN A 56 -10.42 9.71 -4.66
N LEU A 57 -10.89 8.61 -4.03
CA LEU A 57 -11.06 7.33 -4.71
C LEU A 57 -12.07 7.41 -5.86
N GLU A 58 -13.20 8.06 -5.64
CA GLU A 58 -14.24 8.25 -6.68
C GLU A 58 -13.76 9.09 -7.87
N LYS A 59 -12.86 10.07 -7.63
CA LYS A 59 -12.20 10.90 -8.65
C LYS A 59 -10.95 10.24 -9.26
N SER A 60 -10.77 8.95 -9.02
CA SER A 60 -9.65 8.14 -9.53
C SER A 60 -10.14 6.87 -10.23
N SER A 61 -11.37 6.90 -10.76
CA SER A 61 -11.95 5.76 -11.48
C SER A 61 -11.08 5.38 -12.68
N GLY A 62 -10.92 4.08 -12.92
CA GLY A 62 -10.02 3.56 -13.97
C GLY A 62 -8.60 3.22 -13.49
N ARG A 63 -8.23 3.56 -12.25
CA ARG A 63 -6.91 3.28 -11.67
C ARG A 63 -6.90 2.03 -10.79
N THR A 64 -5.70 1.58 -10.40
CA THR A 64 -5.50 0.50 -9.42
C THR A 64 -5.16 1.05 -8.04
N VAL A 65 -5.27 0.22 -7.00
CA VAL A 65 -4.86 0.58 -5.63
C VAL A 65 -3.39 0.98 -5.59
N GLY A 66 -2.51 0.20 -6.24
CA GLY A 66 -1.07 0.49 -6.28
C GLY A 66 -0.73 1.83 -6.94
N GLN A 67 -1.43 2.21 -7.99
CA GLN A 67 -1.24 3.51 -8.66
C GLN A 67 -1.57 4.68 -7.72
N LEU A 68 -2.65 4.59 -6.94
CA LEU A 68 -3.01 5.63 -5.97
C LEU A 68 -2.05 5.70 -4.79
N LEU A 69 -1.58 4.57 -4.31
CA LEU A 69 -0.56 4.52 -3.26
C LEU A 69 0.75 5.15 -3.74
N ASN A 70 1.13 4.93 -5.01
CA ASN A 70 2.36 5.48 -5.61
C ASN A 70 2.34 7.01 -5.78
N GLU A 71 1.21 7.67 -5.59
CA GLU A 71 1.07 9.13 -5.60
C GLU A 71 1.20 9.76 -4.19
N GLN A 72 1.27 8.94 -3.13
CA GLN A 72 1.31 9.44 -1.75
C GLN A 72 2.73 9.77 -1.30
N ALA A 73 2.87 10.76 -0.42
CA ALA A 73 4.17 11.11 0.16
C ALA A 73 4.74 9.91 0.94
N GLY A 74 6.04 9.67 0.81
CA GLY A 74 6.73 8.57 1.48
C GLY A 74 6.41 7.18 0.94
N VAL A 75 5.60 7.04 -0.11
CA VAL A 75 5.22 5.75 -0.69
C VAL A 75 5.70 5.66 -2.13
N SER A 76 6.29 4.53 -2.48
CA SER A 76 6.59 4.14 -3.87
C SER A 76 6.08 2.72 -4.10
N VAL A 77 5.45 2.46 -5.24
CA VAL A 77 4.95 1.13 -5.60
C VAL A 77 5.51 0.75 -6.95
N ASN A 78 6.61 -0.01 -6.94
CA ASN A 78 7.20 -0.54 -8.16
C ASN A 78 6.27 -1.60 -8.75
N GLY A 79 6.17 -1.65 -10.07
CA GLY A 79 5.22 -2.49 -10.78
C GLY A 79 3.85 -1.83 -11.01
N SER A 80 3.50 -0.76 -10.28
CA SER A 80 2.22 -0.06 -10.47
C SER A 80 2.14 0.76 -11.77
N LEU A 81 3.28 1.12 -12.33
CA LEU A 81 3.43 1.85 -13.60
C LEU A 81 3.96 0.95 -14.74
N ASN A 82 3.91 -0.36 -14.57
CA ASN A 82 4.22 -1.36 -15.60
C ASN A 82 2.94 -1.94 -16.21
N ASN A 83 3.05 -3.05 -16.94
CA ASN A 83 1.89 -3.76 -17.47
C ASN A 83 0.92 -4.15 -16.34
N ILE A 84 -0.37 -4.17 -16.62
CA ILE A 84 -1.39 -4.58 -15.64
C ILE A 84 -1.15 -6.05 -15.27
N GLY A 85 -1.13 -6.36 -13.97
CA GLY A 85 -0.83 -7.71 -13.47
C GLY A 85 0.61 -7.90 -13.03
N THR A 86 1.54 -7.00 -13.38
CA THR A 86 2.90 -7.02 -12.83
C THR A 86 2.86 -7.03 -11.30
N ASN A 87 3.70 -7.86 -10.69
CA ASN A 87 3.82 -7.94 -9.24
C ASN A 87 4.19 -6.57 -8.65
N GLN A 88 3.48 -6.17 -7.60
CA GLN A 88 3.60 -4.84 -7.01
C GLN A 88 4.34 -4.88 -5.67
N SER A 89 5.46 -4.17 -5.61
CA SER A 89 6.25 -4.02 -4.38
C SER A 89 6.02 -2.64 -3.75
N VAL A 90 5.51 -2.62 -2.53
CA VAL A 90 5.20 -1.39 -1.79
C VAL A 90 6.37 -1.00 -0.89
N TYR A 91 6.93 0.16 -1.11
CA TYR A 91 8.02 0.73 -0.32
C TYR A 91 7.53 1.97 0.43
N VAL A 92 7.55 1.91 1.75
CA VAL A 92 7.26 3.08 2.60
C VAL A 92 8.58 3.64 3.12
N ARG A 93 8.85 4.93 2.81
CA ARG A 93 10.10 5.62 3.19
C ARG A 93 11.37 4.85 2.79
N GLY A 94 11.35 4.25 1.61
CA GLY A 94 12.46 3.47 1.07
C GLY A 94 12.70 2.10 1.71
N ALA A 95 11.90 1.65 2.70
CA ALA A 95 12.01 0.30 3.24
C ALA A 95 11.68 -0.77 2.19
N ALA A 96 12.26 -1.95 2.29
CA ALA A 96 11.92 -3.09 1.43
C ALA A 96 10.43 -3.47 1.57
N SER A 97 9.83 -4.06 0.53
CA SER A 97 8.39 -4.29 0.42
C SER A 97 7.81 -5.08 1.60
N GLY A 98 8.43 -6.16 2.00
CA GLY A 98 7.98 -6.97 3.14
C GLY A 98 8.07 -6.29 4.53
N ARG A 99 8.43 -5.01 4.61
CA ARG A 99 8.48 -4.21 5.85
C ARG A 99 7.28 -3.27 6.01
N THR A 100 6.30 -3.37 5.13
CA THR A 100 5.03 -2.63 5.18
C THR A 100 3.88 -3.61 5.28
N LEU A 101 3.13 -3.53 6.37
CA LEU A 101 1.99 -4.42 6.61
C LEU A 101 0.74 -3.87 5.93
N ILE A 102 0.07 -4.71 5.14
CA ILE A 102 -1.24 -4.40 4.56
C ILE A 102 -2.33 -4.92 5.49
N LEU A 103 -3.35 -4.09 5.75
CA LEU A 103 -4.56 -4.49 6.47
C LEU A 103 -5.76 -4.38 5.54
N LEU A 104 -6.67 -5.31 5.66
CA LEU A 104 -8.01 -5.25 5.08
C LEU A 104 -9.02 -5.12 6.23
N ASP A 105 -9.70 -3.98 6.30
CA ASP A 105 -10.63 -3.63 7.40
C ASP A 105 -10.02 -3.79 8.81
N GLY A 106 -8.72 -3.47 8.95
CA GLY A 106 -7.97 -3.57 10.20
C GLY A 106 -7.33 -4.93 10.46
N ILE A 107 -7.53 -5.90 9.59
CA ILE A 107 -7.03 -7.28 9.72
C ILE A 107 -5.77 -7.46 8.87
N PRO A 108 -4.65 -7.94 9.42
CA PRO A 108 -3.44 -8.22 8.65
C PRO A 108 -3.68 -9.23 7.53
N VAL A 109 -3.23 -8.89 6.32
CA VAL A 109 -3.24 -9.78 5.15
C VAL A 109 -1.84 -9.85 4.55
N TYR A 110 -1.34 -11.05 4.36
CA TYR A 110 -0.03 -11.32 3.77
C TYR A 110 0.04 -12.76 3.27
N ASP A 111 0.85 -13.01 2.27
CA ASP A 111 1.12 -14.35 1.72
C ASP A 111 2.39 -14.94 2.38
N PRO A 112 2.29 -15.93 3.27
CA PRO A 112 3.45 -16.54 3.91
C PRO A 112 4.39 -17.27 2.95
N SER A 113 3.96 -17.54 1.71
CA SER A 113 4.77 -18.20 0.69
C SER A 113 5.65 -17.24 -0.11
N LEU A 114 5.51 -15.92 0.09
CA LEU A 114 6.39 -14.92 -0.50
C LEU A 114 7.63 -14.69 0.37
N SER A 115 8.73 -14.34 -0.28
CA SER A 115 10.02 -14.11 0.38
C SER A 115 9.99 -13.00 1.45
N GLY A 116 9.11 -12.03 1.30
CA GLY A 116 8.95 -10.92 2.24
C GLY A 116 7.61 -10.91 2.99
N ASN A 117 6.74 -11.93 2.84
CA ASN A 117 5.37 -11.93 3.34
C ASN A 117 4.52 -10.78 2.77
N GLU A 118 4.75 -10.36 1.54
CA GLU A 118 3.98 -9.28 0.92
C GLU A 118 2.54 -9.73 0.63
N PHE A 119 1.68 -8.75 0.37
CA PHE A 119 0.34 -8.96 -0.17
C PHE A 119 0.27 -8.39 -1.58
N ASP A 120 -0.17 -9.19 -2.56
CA ASP A 120 -0.34 -8.74 -3.94
C ASP A 120 -1.57 -7.81 -4.07
N LEU A 121 -1.32 -6.53 -4.35
CA LEU A 121 -2.38 -5.53 -4.53
C LEU A 121 -3.26 -5.78 -5.77
N ASN A 122 -2.83 -6.63 -6.72
CA ASN A 122 -3.65 -7.06 -7.86
C ASN A 122 -4.84 -7.95 -7.45
N LEU A 123 -4.83 -8.47 -6.23
CA LEU A 123 -5.94 -9.21 -5.62
C LEU A 123 -7.05 -8.30 -5.05
N LEU A 124 -6.93 -6.98 -5.23
CA LEU A 124 -7.91 -5.99 -4.78
C LEU A 124 -8.48 -5.20 -5.95
N SER A 125 -9.75 -4.85 -5.85
CA SER A 125 -10.38 -3.88 -6.75
C SER A 125 -10.53 -2.53 -6.06
N LEU A 126 -10.09 -1.44 -6.71
CA LEU A 126 -10.26 -0.08 -6.18
C LEU A 126 -11.74 0.29 -5.94
N ASN A 127 -12.64 -0.25 -6.76
CA ASN A 127 -14.07 0.02 -6.62
C ASN A 127 -14.67 -0.54 -5.33
N ASP A 128 -13.97 -1.47 -4.67
CA ASP A 128 -14.38 -2.08 -3.41
C ASP A 128 -13.92 -1.28 -2.18
N VAL A 129 -13.04 -0.29 -2.38
CA VAL A 129 -12.41 0.47 -1.31
C VAL A 129 -13.26 1.70 -0.95
N GLU A 130 -13.49 1.92 0.34
CA GLU A 130 -14.18 3.09 0.89
C GLU A 130 -13.20 4.19 1.28
N ARG A 131 -12.04 3.84 1.83
CA ARG A 131 -10.89 4.72 2.09
C ARG A 131 -9.63 3.91 2.34
N ILE A 132 -8.46 4.56 2.25
CA ILE A 132 -7.17 3.96 2.61
C ILE A 132 -6.51 4.84 3.67
N GLU A 133 -6.08 4.23 4.78
CA GLU A 133 -5.32 4.89 5.83
C GLU A 133 -3.87 4.42 5.78
N ILE A 134 -2.92 5.34 5.64
CA ILE A 134 -1.48 5.06 5.55
C ILE A 134 -0.82 5.60 6.81
N ALA A 135 -0.48 4.73 7.76
CA ALA A 135 0.30 5.06 8.94
C ALA A 135 1.78 4.79 8.63
N ARG A 136 2.58 5.85 8.54
CA ARG A 136 4.02 5.76 8.27
C ARG A 136 4.81 5.66 9.57
N GLY A 137 6.05 5.16 9.48
CA GLY A 137 6.91 4.87 10.62
C GLY A 137 6.59 3.52 11.28
N ALA A 138 7.36 3.16 12.28
CA ALA A 138 7.23 1.87 12.96
C ALA A 138 5.88 1.74 13.67
N GLN A 139 5.13 0.67 13.36
CA GLN A 139 3.81 0.37 13.92
C GLN A 139 3.77 -0.99 14.64
N SER A 140 4.94 -1.60 14.87
CA SER A 140 5.01 -2.96 15.45
C SER A 140 4.44 -3.07 16.86
N THR A 141 4.36 -1.99 17.62
CA THR A 141 3.69 -1.96 18.94
C THR A 141 2.21 -2.31 18.81
N MET A 142 1.53 -1.86 17.75
CA MET A 142 0.11 -2.16 17.53
C MET A 142 -0.13 -3.42 16.70
N TYR A 143 0.75 -3.69 15.72
CA TYR A 143 0.50 -4.69 14.69
C TYR A 143 1.53 -5.83 14.64
N GLY A 144 2.55 -5.82 15.49
CA GLY A 144 3.56 -6.87 15.58
C GLY A 144 4.57 -6.86 14.44
N SER A 145 5.06 -8.05 14.06
CA SER A 145 6.00 -8.25 12.96
C SER A 145 5.47 -7.66 11.64
N ASP A 146 6.40 -7.33 10.74
CA ASP A 146 6.16 -6.78 9.39
C ASP A 146 5.71 -5.32 9.31
N ALA A 147 5.22 -4.72 10.41
CA ALA A 147 4.86 -3.29 10.49
C ALA A 147 6.08 -2.39 10.82
N VAL A 148 7.19 -2.58 10.10
CA VAL A 148 8.49 -1.92 10.36
C VAL A 148 8.52 -0.50 9.80
N ALA A 149 8.06 -0.32 8.57
CA ALA A 149 8.07 0.96 7.86
C ALA A 149 6.72 1.68 7.89
N GLY A 150 5.67 0.93 8.10
CA GLY A 150 4.32 1.44 8.18
C GLY A 150 3.25 0.38 8.02
N VAL A 151 2.02 0.86 8.04
CA VAL A 151 0.80 0.07 7.85
C VAL A 151 -0.08 0.77 6.83
N ILE A 152 -0.61 0.03 5.87
CA ILE A 152 -1.61 0.51 4.92
C ILE A 152 -2.91 -0.24 5.20
N ASN A 153 -3.89 0.46 5.75
CA ASN A 153 -5.20 -0.10 6.07
C ASN A 153 -6.21 0.24 4.97
N ILE A 154 -6.63 -0.77 4.23
CA ILE A 154 -7.60 -0.66 3.14
C ILE A 154 -8.97 -0.99 3.71
N ILE A 155 -9.86 0.00 3.74
CA ILE A 155 -11.17 -0.11 4.37
C ILE A 155 -12.22 -0.27 3.27
N THR A 156 -12.96 -1.37 3.32
CA THR A 156 -13.97 -1.76 2.33
C THR A 156 -15.39 -1.63 2.86
N VAL A 157 -15.56 -1.55 4.17
CA VAL A 157 -16.87 -1.47 4.83
C VAL A 157 -17.44 -0.06 4.70
N LYS A 158 -18.64 0.03 4.13
CA LYS A 158 -19.36 1.31 3.99
C LYS A 158 -19.91 1.78 5.32
N GLN A 159 -19.75 3.07 5.55
CA GLN A 159 -20.35 3.76 6.71
C GLN A 159 -21.60 4.53 6.29
N ASN A 160 -22.50 4.77 7.24
CA ASN A 160 -23.72 5.62 7.06
C ASN A 160 -24.66 5.13 5.95
N VAL A 161 -24.89 3.81 5.88
CA VAL A 161 -25.89 3.21 4.99
C VAL A 161 -27.25 3.21 5.68
N ASN A 162 -28.22 3.96 5.12
CA ASN A 162 -29.56 4.09 5.70
C ASN A 162 -30.64 3.42 4.84
N LYS A 163 -30.36 3.16 3.56
CA LYS A 163 -31.32 2.52 2.65
C LYS A 163 -31.24 1.00 2.77
N PRO A 164 -32.37 0.29 2.65
CA PRO A 164 -32.36 -1.17 2.66
C PRO A 164 -31.61 -1.75 1.45
N VAL A 165 -31.66 -1.10 0.30
CA VAL A 165 -30.99 -1.56 -0.94
C VAL A 165 -30.32 -0.37 -1.63
N ASN A 166 -29.08 -0.58 -2.04
CA ASN A 166 -28.32 0.29 -2.92
C ASN A 166 -27.57 -0.59 -3.94
N VAL A 167 -27.44 -0.09 -5.15
CA VAL A 167 -26.68 -0.75 -6.22
C VAL A 167 -25.66 0.23 -6.77
N LYS A 168 -24.41 -0.22 -6.90
CA LYS A 168 -23.37 0.52 -7.61
C LYS A 168 -22.78 -0.39 -8.67
N ALA A 169 -22.73 0.05 -9.92
CA ALA A 169 -22.08 -0.67 -11.00
C ALA A 169 -21.15 0.26 -11.76
N THR A 170 -20.05 -0.28 -12.25
CA THR A 170 -19.08 0.45 -13.07
C THR A 170 -18.69 -0.42 -14.24
N VAL A 171 -18.70 0.13 -15.44
CA VAL A 171 -18.15 -0.50 -16.64
C VAL A 171 -17.21 0.50 -17.29
N SER A 172 -16.02 0.07 -17.67
CA SER A 172 -15.04 0.92 -18.36
C SER A 172 -14.21 0.13 -19.35
N ALA A 173 -13.77 0.83 -20.39
CA ALA A 173 -12.88 0.32 -21.43
C ALA A 173 -11.69 1.26 -21.61
N GLY A 174 -10.55 0.71 -22.00
CA GLY A 174 -9.31 1.46 -22.20
C GLY A 174 -8.39 0.84 -23.24
N ASN A 175 -7.22 1.44 -23.40
CA ASN A 175 -6.17 0.92 -24.29
C ASN A 175 -5.80 -0.52 -23.93
N TYR A 176 -5.11 -1.19 -24.84
CA TYR A 176 -4.58 -2.55 -24.66
C TYR A 176 -5.66 -3.58 -24.32
N GLY A 177 -6.84 -3.48 -24.97
CA GLY A 177 -7.95 -4.39 -24.72
C GLY A 177 -8.48 -4.35 -23.28
N THR A 178 -8.18 -3.30 -22.51
CA THR A 178 -8.56 -3.23 -21.09
C THR A 178 -10.06 -3.04 -20.92
N LEU A 179 -10.71 -4.00 -20.24
CA LEU A 179 -12.12 -3.97 -19.86
C LEU A 179 -12.26 -4.18 -18.36
N ARG A 180 -13.06 -3.36 -17.71
CA ARG A 180 -13.37 -3.48 -16.28
C ARG A 180 -14.87 -3.47 -16.06
N GLY A 181 -15.33 -4.41 -15.27
CA GLY A 181 -16.70 -4.47 -14.77
C GLY A 181 -16.71 -4.61 -13.26
N ASN A 182 -17.57 -3.86 -12.59
CA ASN A 182 -17.77 -3.98 -11.14
C ASN A 182 -19.25 -3.84 -10.84
N ALA A 183 -19.76 -4.69 -9.94
CA ALA A 183 -21.11 -4.60 -9.41
C ALA A 183 -21.07 -4.75 -7.88
N GLN A 184 -21.81 -3.89 -7.20
CA GLN A 184 -21.95 -3.91 -5.75
C GLN A 184 -23.42 -3.76 -5.37
N PHE A 185 -23.88 -4.65 -4.50
CA PHE A 185 -25.18 -4.63 -3.87
C PHE A 185 -24.98 -4.50 -2.36
N TYR A 186 -25.58 -3.50 -1.73
CA TYR A 186 -25.39 -3.25 -0.29
C TYR A 186 -26.58 -2.52 0.31
N GLY A 187 -26.79 -2.69 1.61
CA GLY A 187 -27.90 -2.04 2.29
C GLY A 187 -27.94 -2.29 3.79
N LYS A 188 -28.89 -1.63 4.46
CA LYS A 188 -29.23 -1.88 5.85
C LYS A 188 -30.69 -2.29 5.97
N ALA A 189 -30.93 -3.55 6.33
CA ALA A 189 -32.26 -4.11 6.57
C ALA A 189 -32.41 -4.40 8.07
N GLY A 190 -33.17 -3.59 8.77
CA GLY A 190 -33.30 -3.67 10.21
C GLY A 190 -31.94 -3.59 10.94
N LYS A 191 -31.57 -4.68 11.62
CA LYS A 191 -30.30 -4.81 12.37
C LYS A 191 -29.13 -5.33 11.53
N ILE A 192 -29.33 -5.60 10.24
CA ILE A 192 -28.32 -6.19 9.36
C ILE A 192 -27.85 -5.15 8.36
N LEU A 193 -26.54 -4.86 8.38
CA LEU A 193 -25.83 -4.17 7.30
C LEU A 193 -25.12 -5.24 6.47
N TYR A 194 -25.28 -5.20 5.15
CA TYR A 194 -24.73 -6.19 4.25
C TYR A 194 -24.13 -5.58 3.00
N SER A 195 -23.18 -6.28 2.40
CA SER A 195 -22.59 -5.92 1.11
C SER A 195 -22.14 -7.19 0.38
N ALA A 196 -22.43 -7.25 -0.93
CA ALA A 196 -21.88 -8.23 -1.85
C ALA A 196 -21.30 -7.49 -3.05
N LYS A 197 -20.12 -7.88 -3.52
CA LYS A 197 -19.37 -7.21 -4.57
C LYS A 197 -18.77 -8.24 -5.52
N TYR A 198 -18.71 -7.88 -6.80
CA TYR A 198 -17.96 -8.63 -7.80
C TYR A 198 -17.25 -7.66 -8.73
N SER A 199 -15.98 -7.93 -9.01
CA SER A 199 -15.15 -7.15 -9.93
C SER A 199 -14.45 -8.07 -10.93
N LYS A 200 -14.48 -7.69 -12.19
CA LYS A 200 -13.76 -8.32 -13.30
C LYS A 200 -12.83 -7.30 -13.95
N LEU A 201 -11.59 -7.70 -14.21
CA LEU A 201 -10.64 -6.94 -15.00
C LEU A 201 -10.00 -7.88 -16.03
N HIS A 202 -10.04 -7.45 -17.28
CA HIS A 202 -9.34 -8.06 -18.41
C HIS A 202 -8.49 -7.01 -19.10
N SER A 203 -7.30 -7.38 -19.55
CA SER A 203 -6.45 -6.58 -20.43
C SER A 203 -5.64 -7.52 -21.32
N ASP A 204 -5.55 -7.20 -22.62
CA ASP A 204 -4.60 -7.89 -23.51
C ASP A 204 -3.15 -7.51 -23.17
N GLY A 205 -2.95 -6.36 -22.50
CA GLY A 205 -1.64 -5.88 -22.10
C GLY A 205 -0.74 -5.45 -23.26
N PHE A 206 0.51 -5.27 -22.91
CA PHE A 206 1.65 -5.09 -23.80
C PHE A 206 2.79 -5.96 -23.25
N SER A 207 3.84 -6.24 -24.05
CA SER A 207 4.96 -7.06 -23.55
C SER A 207 5.54 -6.50 -22.24
N THR A 208 5.72 -7.35 -21.27
CA THR A 208 6.34 -7.00 -19.98
C THR A 208 7.82 -6.72 -20.19
N ALA A 209 8.55 -7.53 -20.98
CA ALA A 209 9.93 -7.28 -21.33
C ALA A 209 10.08 -6.16 -22.35
N TYR A 210 11.19 -5.43 -22.25
CA TYR A 210 11.51 -4.35 -23.17
C TYR A 210 12.34 -4.87 -24.34
N ASP A 211 11.83 -4.78 -25.57
CA ASP A 211 12.59 -5.07 -26.79
C ASP A 211 13.58 -3.94 -27.08
N SER A 212 14.83 -4.13 -26.68
CA SER A 212 15.92 -3.16 -26.90
C SER A 212 16.30 -3.00 -28.36
N THR A 213 15.96 -3.97 -29.21
CA THR A 213 16.29 -3.96 -30.66
C THR A 213 15.17 -3.39 -31.51
N HIS A 214 13.97 -3.28 -30.96
CA HIS A 214 12.73 -2.88 -31.64
C HIS A 214 12.39 -3.73 -32.89
N ASN A 215 12.95 -4.93 -33.01
CA ASN A 215 12.83 -5.79 -34.17
C ASN A 215 12.36 -7.21 -33.85
N LYS A 216 12.26 -7.57 -32.56
CA LYS A 216 11.97 -8.94 -32.15
C LYS A 216 10.48 -9.28 -32.14
N GLY A 217 9.60 -8.24 -32.13
CA GLY A 217 8.15 -8.44 -32.15
C GLY A 217 7.66 -9.19 -30.91
N PHE A 218 8.08 -8.76 -29.72
CA PHE A 218 7.66 -9.31 -28.44
C PHE A 218 6.12 -9.36 -28.35
N ASP A 219 5.58 -10.41 -27.76
CA ASP A 219 4.15 -10.62 -27.67
C ASP A 219 3.51 -9.77 -26.57
N LYS A 220 2.25 -9.99 -26.30
CA LYS A 220 1.47 -9.24 -25.31
C LYS A 220 1.23 -10.08 -24.07
N ASP A 221 1.56 -9.52 -22.92
CA ASP A 221 1.27 -10.14 -21.64
C ASP A 221 -0.07 -9.74 -21.09
N GLY A 222 -1.02 -10.64 -21.20
CA GLY A 222 -2.39 -10.43 -20.80
C GLY A 222 -2.60 -10.55 -19.28
N PHE A 223 -3.67 -9.92 -18.80
CA PHE A 223 -4.11 -10.02 -17.41
C PHE A 223 -5.60 -10.27 -17.31
N ASN A 224 -5.98 -11.23 -16.46
CA ASN A 224 -7.36 -11.51 -16.08
C ASN A 224 -7.49 -11.61 -14.57
N SER A 225 -8.46 -10.91 -13.99
CA SER A 225 -8.72 -10.95 -12.56
C SER A 225 -10.21 -10.98 -12.26
N ASP A 226 -10.58 -11.81 -11.30
CA ASP A 226 -11.92 -11.88 -10.70
C ASP A 226 -11.77 -11.70 -9.18
N VAL A 227 -12.55 -10.79 -8.60
CA VAL A 227 -12.62 -10.56 -7.15
C VAL A 227 -14.09 -10.58 -6.74
N ALA A 228 -14.46 -11.49 -5.85
CA ALA A 228 -15.78 -11.56 -5.24
C ALA A 228 -15.67 -11.40 -3.73
N SER A 229 -16.48 -10.56 -3.12
CA SER A 229 -16.49 -10.36 -1.68
C SER A 229 -17.90 -10.18 -1.13
N ALA A 230 -18.10 -10.62 0.11
CA ALA A 230 -19.32 -10.36 0.86
C ALA A 230 -18.98 -10.02 2.31
N SER A 231 -19.75 -9.13 2.90
CA SER A 231 -19.65 -8.78 4.31
C SER A 231 -21.02 -8.59 4.94
N MET A 232 -21.11 -8.91 6.21
CA MET A 232 -22.32 -8.74 7.01
C MET A 232 -21.97 -8.21 8.39
N GLN A 233 -22.78 -7.27 8.89
CA GLN A 233 -22.75 -6.84 10.28
C GLN A 233 -24.15 -6.99 10.85
N PHE A 234 -24.23 -7.53 12.07
CA PHE A 234 -25.49 -7.81 12.77
C PHE A 234 -25.48 -7.12 14.14
N GLU A 235 -26.33 -6.13 14.31
CA GLU A 235 -26.58 -5.44 15.57
C GLU A 235 -27.45 -6.32 16.50
N ALA A 236 -26.84 -7.28 17.20
CA ALA A 236 -27.57 -8.21 18.06
C ALA A 236 -28.30 -7.46 19.18
N THR A 237 -27.59 -6.53 19.83
CA THR A 237 -28.15 -5.59 20.81
C THR A 237 -27.63 -4.19 20.53
N ALA A 238 -28.11 -3.18 21.27
CA ALA A 238 -27.56 -1.82 21.20
C ALA A 238 -26.05 -1.76 21.52
N ASN A 239 -25.51 -2.75 22.22
CA ASN A 239 -24.13 -2.79 22.70
C ASN A 239 -23.26 -3.84 22.00
N LEU A 240 -23.84 -4.74 21.20
CA LEU A 240 -23.13 -5.89 20.62
C LEU A 240 -23.39 -5.99 19.13
N LEU A 241 -22.31 -5.88 18.36
CA LEU A 241 -22.27 -5.97 16.92
C LEU A 241 -21.39 -7.17 16.51
N PHE A 242 -21.93 -8.10 15.74
CA PHE A 242 -21.16 -9.15 15.07
C PHE A 242 -20.81 -8.73 13.64
N LYS A 243 -19.65 -9.19 13.16
CA LYS A 243 -19.16 -8.95 11.80
C LYS A 243 -18.67 -10.24 11.18
N GLY A 244 -18.92 -10.40 9.90
CA GLY A 244 -18.36 -11.49 9.10
C GLY A 244 -18.03 -10.98 7.70
N TYR A 245 -17.00 -11.55 7.10
CA TYR A 245 -16.60 -11.24 5.73
C TYR A 245 -15.95 -12.43 5.06
N ILE A 246 -16.02 -12.46 3.75
CA ILE A 246 -15.34 -13.38 2.88
C ILE A 246 -14.94 -12.65 1.60
N GLN A 247 -13.73 -12.88 1.12
CA GLN A 247 -13.25 -12.45 -0.18
C GLN A 247 -12.55 -13.61 -0.87
N TYR A 248 -12.91 -13.86 -2.10
CA TYR A 248 -12.23 -14.76 -3.00
C TYR A 248 -11.70 -13.96 -4.18
N SER A 249 -10.41 -14.12 -4.48
CA SER A 249 -9.75 -13.46 -5.59
C SER A 249 -8.99 -14.48 -6.41
N ARG A 250 -8.99 -14.32 -7.73
CA ARG A 250 -8.11 -15.07 -8.62
C ARG A 250 -7.62 -14.16 -9.74
N ASN A 251 -6.40 -14.36 -10.15
CA ASN A 251 -5.88 -13.74 -11.37
C ASN A 251 -5.04 -14.73 -12.19
N LYS A 252 -4.90 -14.44 -13.46
CA LYS A 252 -3.92 -15.00 -14.40
C LYS A 252 -3.21 -13.84 -15.05
N THR A 253 -1.89 -13.89 -15.04
CA THR A 253 -0.99 -12.92 -15.68
C THR A 253 -0.05 -13.70 -16.59
N ASP A 254 0.09 -13.26 -17.82
CA ASP A 254 1.17 -13.68 -18.69
C ASP A 254 2.36 -12.76 -18.40
N ILE A 255 3.59 -13.29 -18.37
CA ILE A 255 4.82 -12.58 -18.03
C ILE A 255 5.97 -13.11 -18.88
N ASP A 256 7.07 -12.39 -18.87
CA ASP A 256 8.31 -12.76 -19.55
C ASP A 256 9.33 -13.42 -18.61
N ASP A 257 10.28 -14.18 -19.17
CA ASP A 257 11.33 -14.92 -18.42
C ASP A 257 12.37 -13.98 -17.75
N GLY A 258 12.36 -12.71 -18.11
CA GLY A 258 13.24 -11.74 -17.49
C GLY A 258 13.37 -10.41 -18.22
N ALA A 259 14.30 -9.59 -17.73
CA ALA A 259 14.60 -8.32 -18.34
C ALA A 259 15.12 -8.49 -19.78
N PHE A 260 14.48 -7.85 -20.77
CA PHE A 260 14.85 -7.91 -22.20
C PHE A 260 14.64 -9.28 -22.88
N VAL A 261 13.98 -10.23 -22.21
CA VAL A 261 13.75 -11.59 -22.73
C VAL A 261 12.26 -11.86 -22.79
N ASP A 262 11.76 -12.03 -24.02
CA ASP A 262 10.36 -12.37 -24.31
C ASP A 262 10.12 -13.87 -24.07
N ASP A 263 9.01 -14.22 -23.46
CA ASP A 263 8.58 -15.60 -23.19
C ASP A 263 7.07 -15.71 -23.34
N ARG A 264 6.60 -16.37 -24.40
CA ARG A 264 5.19 -16.36 -24.82
C ARG A 264 4.26 -17.20 -23.96
N ASP A 265 4.78 -18.11 -23.17
CA ASP A 265 3.99 -19.08 -22.44
C ASP A 265 4.28 -19.12 -20.93
N TYR A 266 5.09 -18.18 -20.44
CA TYR A 266 5.29 -18.03 -19.02
C TYR A 266 4.05 -17.37 -18.37
N THR A 267 3.36 -18.13 -17.54
CA THR A 267 2.13 -17.69 -16.88
C THR A 267 2.17 -17.80 -15.36
N VAL A 268 1.54 -16.85 -14.67
CA VAL A 268 1.34 -16.87 -13.22
C VAL A 268 -0.16 -16.87 -12.91
N LYS A 269 -0.61 -17.80 -12.08
CA LYS A 269 -1.98 -17.90 -11.59
C LYS A 269 -1.99 -17.75 -10.07
N ASN A 270 -2.74 -16.80 -9.56
CA ASN A 270 -2.94 -16.62 -8.13
C ASN A 270 -4.39 -16.90 -7.76
N LYS A 271 -4.61 -17.56 -6.62
CA LYS A 271 -5.90 -17.74 -5.95
C LYS A 271 -5.74 -17.38 -4.49
N ASN A 272 -6.71 -16.67 -3.96
CA ASN A 272 -6.68 -16.24 -2.57
C ASN A 272 -8.09 -16.30 -1.98
N LEU A 273 -8.20 -16.86 -0.80
CA LEU A 273 -9.37 -16.82 0.05
C LEU A 273 -9.02 -16.10 1.36
N ILE A 274 -9.72 -15.02 1.66
CA ILE A 274 -9.66 -14.35 2.96
C ILE A 274 -11.05 -14.40 3.58
N THR A 275 -11.16 -14.92 4.79
CA THR A 275 -12.44 -14.96 5.50
C THR A 275 -12.22 -14.73 6.98
N GLY A 276 -13.25 -14.25 7.64
CA GLY A 276 -13.18 -14.06 9.07
C GLY A 276 -14.46 -13.49 9.66
N GLY A 277 -14.44 -13.40 10.96
CA GLY A 277 -15.55 -12.84 11.73
C GLY A 277 -15.10 -12.36 13.09
N GLY A 278 -15.95 -11.55 13.70
CA GLY A 278 -15.63 -10.98 14.99
C GLY A 278 -16.82 -10.23 15.60
N PHE A 279 -16.53 -9.54 16.68
CA PHE A 279 -17.52 -8.76 17.38
C PHE A 279 -16.97 -7.42 17.88
N ASN A 280 -17.85 -6.45 18.07
CA ASN A 280 -17.60 -5.26 18.85
C ASN A 280 -18.64 -5.20 19.97
N TYR A 281 -18.18 -5.08 21.21
CA TYR A 281 -19.01 -4.87 22.38
C TYR A 281 -18.69 -3.49 22.98
N HIS A 282 -19.69 -2.65 23.11
CA HIS A 282 -19.56 -1.33 23.71
C HIS A 282 -20.50 -1.19 24.89
N ARG A 283 -19.97 -0.85 26.06
CA ARG A 283 -20.77 -0.54 27.24
C ARG A 283 -20.07 0.51 28.10
N ASN A 284 -20.74 1.60 28.38
CA ASN A 284 -20.23 2.72 29.18
C ASN A 284 -18.88 3.22 28.61
N ASN A 285 -17.81 3.05 29.39
CA ASN A 285 -16.45 3.49 29.07
C ASN A 285 -15.56 2.39 28.48
N VAL A 286 -16.11 1.21 28.16
CA VAL A 286 -15.37 0.06 27.65
C VAL A 286 -15.85 -0.30 26.25
N ASN A 287 -14.90 -0.47 25.32
CA ASN A 287 -15.16 -0.98 23.97
C ASN A 287 -14.24 -2.16 23.73
N ILE A 288 -14.80 -3.36 23.53
CA ILE A 288 -14.08 -4.61 23.29
C ILE A 288 -14.28 -5.02 21.84
N THR A 289 -13.19 -5.33 21.17
CA THR A 289 -13.17 -5.89 19.80
C THR A 289 -12.47 -7.23 19.84
N GLY A 290 -13.08 -8.23 19.23
CA GLY A 290 -12.46 -9.53 19.01
C GLY A 290 -12.74 -10.00 17.59
N TYR A 291 -11.77 -10.65 16.95
CA TYR A 291 -11.95 -11.25 15.63
C TYR A 291 -10.96 -12.39 15.35
N TYR A 292 -11.38 -13.23 14.45
CA TYR A 292 -10.57 -14.29 13.84
C TYR A 292 -10.57 -14.12 12.33
N ALA A 293 -9.42 -14.34 11.70
CA ALA A 293 -9.27 -14.34 10.25
C ALA A 293 -8.46 -15.54 9.78
N TYR A 294 -8.82 -16.04 8.63
CA TYR A 294 -8.13 -17.08 7.88
C TYR A 294 -7.82 -16.60 6.48
N SER A 295 -6.60 -16.87 6.01
CA SER A 295 -6.19 -16.62 4.63
C SER A 295 -5.53 -17.86 4.05
N ASP A 296 -5.88 -18.16 2.79
CA ASP A 296 -5.31 -19.26 1.99
C ASP A 296 -4.86 -18.70 0.64
N PHE A 297 -3.59 -18.87 0.31
CA PHE A 297 -2.96 -18.39 -0.91
C PHE A 297 -2.44 -19.58 -1.71
N THR A 298 -2.73 -19.60 -2.99
CA THR A 298 -2.12 -20.50 -3.97
C THR A 298 -1.56 -19.68 -5.11
N ARG A 299 -0.28 -19.86 -5.42
CA ARG A 299 0.39 -19.26 -6.58
C ARG A 299 1.03 -20.35 -7.39
N SER A 300 0.61 -20.47 -8.66
CA SER A 300 1.15 -21.44 -9.62
C SER A 300 1.81 -20.68 -10.76
N GLN A 301 3.05 -21.00 -11.06
CA GLN A 301 3.79 -20.47 -12.18
C GLN A 301 4.11 -21.64 -13.14
N LEU A 302 3.92 -21.38 -14.42
CA LEU A 302 4.30 -22.30 -15.51
C LEU A 302 5.16 -21.51 -16.47
N ASN A 303 6.37 -21.97 -16.68
CA ASN A 303 7.28 -21.50 -17.73
C ASN A 303 7.57 -22.69 -18.65
N ASP A 304 7.12 -22.64 -19.89
CA ASP A 304 7.46 -23.58 -20.95
C ASP A 304 8.40 -22.89 -21.93
N SER A 305 9.61 -22.60 -21.46
CA SER A 305 10.62 -21.86 -22.21
C SER A 305 11.31 -22.69 -23.31
N SER A 306 10.60 -23.64 -23.92
CA SER A 306 11.12 -24.43 -25.06
C SER A 306 11.51 -23.54 -26.25
N ASP A 307 10.87 -22.39 -26.39
CA ASP A 307 11.12 -21.39 -27.43
C ASP A 307 12.21 -20.38 -27.07
N VAL A 308 12.64 -20.32 -25.81
CA VAL A 308 13.60 -19.34 -25.30
C VAL A 308 14.96 -20.02 -25.07
N PRO A 309 16.05 -19.52 -25.69
CA PRO A 309 17.38 -20.04 -25.41
C PRO A 309 17.75 -19.86 -23.93
N GLY A 310 17.92 -20.95 -23.22
CA GLY A 310 18.25 -20.93 -21.80
C GLY A 310 18.68 -22.30 -21.28
N PHE A 311 19.03 -22.32 -19.99
CA PHE A 311 19.41 -23.55 -19.31
C PHE A 311 18.17 -24.40 -18.97
N THR A 312 17.09 -23.76 -18.54
CA THR A 312 15.81 -24.40 -18.21
C THR A 312 14.88 -24.33 -19.42
N THR A 313 14.33 -25.47 -19.83
CA THR A 313 13.38 -25.57 -20.94
C THR A 313 11.94 -25.72 -20.51
N PHE A 314 11.71 -26.08 -19.24
CA PHE A 314 10.39 -26.19 -18.65
C PHE A 314 10.49 -26.03 -17.13
N ALA A 315 9.59 -25.24 -16.51
CA ALA A 315 9.52 -25.16 -15.06
C ALA A 315 8.09 -24.95 -14.56
N THR A 316 7.78 -25.58 -13.43
CA THR A 316 6.57 -25.32 -12.65
C THR A 316 6.94 -24.96 -11.22
N PHE A 317 6.24 -23.95 -10.67
CA PHE A 317 6.43 -23.52 -9.30
C PHE A 317 5.07 -23.33 -8.65
N ASP A 318 4.71 -24.22 -7.72
CA ASP A 318 3.49 -24.15 -6.95
C ASP A 318 3.80 -23.79 -5.51
N TYR A 319 3.21 -22.70 -5.03
CA TYR A 319 3.38 -22.18 -3.68
C TYR A 319 2.04 -22.14 -2.96
N TYR A 320 2.02 -22.60 -1.72
CA TYR A 320 0.84 -22.64 -0.87
C TYR A 320 1.15 -21.95 0.45
N GLY A 321 0.38 -20.92 0.79
CA GLY A 321 0.53 -20.15 2.01
C GLY A 321 -0.77 -20.10 2.79
N ARG A 322 -0.74 -20.36 4.11
CA ARG A 322 -1.91 -20.24 4.99
C ARG A 322 -1.59 -19.42 6.22
N SER A 323 -2.54 -18.61 6.64
CA SER A 323 -2.41 -17.89 7.89
C SER A 323 -3.71 -17.89 8.69
N HIS A 324 -3.55 -17.96 10.02
CA HIS A 324 -4.61 -17.76 11.00
C HIS A 324 -4.24 -16.59 11.88
N PHE A 325 -5.19 -15.72 12.13
CA PHE A 325 -5.01 -14.56 12.98
C PHE A 325 -6.18 -14.43 13.94
N LEU A 326 -5.90 -14.44 15.24
CA LEU A 326 -6.85 -14.21 16.30
C LEU A 326 -6.42 -12.98 17.09
N GLU A 327 -7.32 -12.04 17.35
CA GLU A 327 -7.04 -10.88 18.16
C GLU A 327 -8.25 -10.50 19.03
N ALA A 328 -7.94 -10.07 20.25
CA ALA A 328 -8.91 -9.41 21.11
C ALA A 328 -8.25 -8.21 21.80
N TYR A 329 -8.95 -7.07 21.86
CA TYR A 329 -8.50 -5.89 22.58
C TYR A 329 -9.66 -5.08 23.17
N ALA A 330 -9.34 -4.32 24.22
CA ALA A 330 -10.26 -3.42 24.88
C ALA A 330 -9.72 -2.00 24.89
N ASN A 331 -10.55 -1.03 24.56
CA ASN A 331 -10.34 0.40 24.80
C ASN A 331 -11.17 0.81 26.02
N ILE A 332 -10.50 1.29 27.06
CA ILE A 332 -11.10 1.66 28.35
C ILE A 332 -10.88 3.13 28.59
N SER A 333 -11.93 3.93 28.56
CA SER A 333 -11.86 5.34 28.95
C SER A 333 -11.76 5.45 30.47
N LEU A 334 -10.64 5.98 30.96
CA LEU A 334 -10.37 6.13 32.39
C LEU A 334 -10.83 7.51 32.94
N GLY A 335 -11.40 8.36 32.07
CA GLY A 335 -11.73 9.73 32.42
C GLY A 335 -10.55 10.70 32.32
N SER A 336 -10.81 12.00 32.52
CA SER A 336 -9.79 13.06 32.51
C SER A 336 -8.86 13.07 31.27
N GLY A 337 -9.36 12.56 30.13
CA GLY A 337 -8.62 12.49 28.87
C GLY A 337 -7.76 11.23 28.71
N PHE A 338 -7.75 10.32 29.66
CA PHE A 338 -7.00 9.06 29.55
C PHE A 338 -7.85 7.95 28.91
N THR A 339 -7.26 7.24 27.98
CA THR A 339 -7.79 5.98 27.40
C THR A 339 -6.70 4.91 27.45
N TRP A 340 -7.04 3.75 27.95
CA TRP A 340 -6.17 2.61 28.02
C TRP A 340 -6.58 1.55 27.00
N LEU A 341 -5.69 1.20 26.10
CA LEU A 341 -5.81 0.09 25.16
C LEU A 341 -5.03 -1.09 25.70
N GLN A 342 -5.66 -2.24 25.80
CA GLN A 342 -5.05 -3.50 26.18
C GLN A 342 -5.48 -4.58 25.19
N GLY A 343 -4.54 -5.39 24.68
CA GLY A 343 -4.89 -6.43 23.72
C GLY A 343 -3.90 -7.58 23.66
N ALA A 344 -4.37 -8.66 23.05
CA ALA A 344 -3.58 -9.84 22.76
C ALA A 344 -3.87 -10.33 21.34
N ASP A 345 -2.88 -10.87 20.66
CA ASP A 345 -3.06 -11.56 19.40
C ASP A 345 -2.25 -12.85 19.31
N TYR A 346 -2.74 -13.73 18.43
CA TYR A 346 -2.06 -14.96 18.04
C TYR A 346 -2.07 -15.09 16.53
N ARG A 347 -0.89 -15.38 15.97
CA ARG A 347 -0.68 -15.64 14.54
C ARG A 347 -0.12 -17.04 14.36
N PHE A 348 -0.62 -17.73 13.37
CA PHE A 348 -0.05 -18.96 12.86
C PHE A 348 0.09 -18.83 11.35
N SER A 349 1.26 -19.17 10.81
CA SER A 349 1.53 -19.18 9.39
C SER A 349 2.19 -20.48 8.99
N SER A 350 1.79 -21.01 7.85
CA SER A 350 2.41 -22.17 7.22
C SER A 350 2.59 -21.96 5.73
N MET A 351 3.60 -22.63 5.16
CA MET A 351 3.78 -22.71 3.72
C MET A 351 4.37 -24.06 3.31
N ASN A 352 4.13 -24.40 2.05
CA ASN A 352 4.86 -25.42 1.31
C ASN A 352 5.04 -24.97 -0.15
N SER A 353 5.94 -25.60 -0.88
CA SER A 353 6.08 -25.44 -2.32
C SER A 353 6.43 -26.75 -3.00
N GLN A 354 6.00 -26.87 -4.25
CA GLN A 354 6.34 -27.95 -5.15
C GLN A 354 6.89 -27.32 -6.41
N THR A 355 8.14 -27.62 -6.76
CA THR A 355 8.77 -27.06 -7.92
C THR A 355 9.44 -28.15 -8.75
N LEU A 356 9.37 -27.98 -10.06
CA LEU A 356 10.03 -28.85 -11.03
C LEU A 356 10.70 -27.97 -12.10
N SER A 357 11.98 -28.16 -12.30
CA SER A 357 12.71 -27.59 -13.43
C SER A 357 13.25 -28.70 -14.31
N ILE A 358 13.14 -28.57 -15.63
CA ILE A 358 13.70 -29.49 -16.62
C ILE A 358 14.74 -28.74 -17.44
N SER A 359 15.93 -29.33 -17.57
CA SER A 359 17.02 -28.78 -18.34
C SER A 359 17.67 -29.88 -19.20
N ALA A 360 18.69 -29.53 -19.95
CA ALA A 360 19.52 -30.52 -20.70
C ALA A 360 20.13 -31.59 -19.79
N TYR A 361 20.22 -31.36 -18.47
CA TYR A 361 20.75 -32.31 -17.48
C TYR A 361 19.65 -33.15 -16.81
N GLY A 362 18.40 -33.03 -17.24
CA GLY A 362 17.27 -33.77 -16.76
C GLY A 362 16.34 -32.94 -15.84
N ALA A 363 15.45 -33.66 -15.19
CA ALA A 363 14.44 -33.08 -14.28
C ALA A 363 15.02 -32.89 -12.87
N TYR A 364 14.82 -31.71 -12.30
CA TYR A 364 15.21 -31.34 -10.94
C TYR A 364 13.98 -30.89 -10.15
N PRO A 365 13.41 -31.75 -9.28
CA PRO A 365 12.37 -31.37 -8.33
C PRO A 365 13.00 -30.72 -7.10
N ASP A 366 12.49 -29.57 -6.67
CA ASP A 366 12.85 -28.93 -5.41
C ASP A 366 11.58 -28.66 -4.60
N ASN A 367 11.22 -29.61 -3.75
CA ASN A 367 10.03 -29.57 -2.94
C ASN A 367 10.35 -29.15 -1.52
N PHE A 368 9.58 -28.23 -1.02
CA PHE A 368 9.68 -27.69 0.31
C PHE A 368 8.43 -28.11 1.09
N ASN A 369 8.61 -28.97 2.09
CA ASN A 369 7.53 -29.55 2.86
C ASN A 369 6.85 -28.53 3.77
N ASP A 370 5.65 -28.86 4.27
CA ASP A 370 4.91 -28.03 5.21
C ASP A 370 5.78 -27.58 6.37
N THR A 371 5.94 -26.28 6.47
CA THR A 371 6.64 -25.63 7.57
C THR A 371 5.79 -24.52 8.14
N SER A 372 5.96 -24.24 9.41
CA SER A 372 5.12 -23.28 10.11
C SER A 372 5.86 -22.56 11.23
N HIS A 373 5.31 -21.43 11.59
CA HIS A 373 5.64 -20.73 12.83
C HIS A 373 4.39 -20.13 13.47
N SER A 374 4.49 -19.86 14.77
CA SER A 374 3.47 -19.13 15.50
C SER A 374 4.06 -17.98 16.30
N GLN A 375 3.22 -16.99 16.59
CA GLN A 375 3.56 -15.86 17.43
C GLN A 375 2.37 -15.49 18.29
N ALA A 376 2.58 -15.43 19.61
CA ALA A 376 1.63 -14.88 20.57
C ALA A 376 2.12 -13.52 21.05
N SER A 377 1.21 -12.60 21.32
CA SER A 377 1.59 -11.25 21.72
C SER A 377 0.63 -10.65 22.72
N LEU A 378 1.21 -9.83 23.62
CA LEU A 378 0.47 -8.94 24.51
C LEU A 378 0.91 -7.50 24.24
N TYR A 379 -0.03 -6.57 24.15
CA TYR A 379 0.27 -5.17 23.92
C TYR A 379 -0.63 -4.25 24.75
N SER A 380 -0.08 -3.11 25.08
CA SER A 380 -0.76 -2.09 25.89
C SER A 380 -0.36 -0.71 25.42
N SER A 381 -1.30 0.22 25.37
CA SER A 381 -1.03 1.64 25.12
C SER A 381 -1.90 2.52 25.99
N LEU A 382 -1.28 3.52 26.59
CA LEU A 382 -1.94 4.57 27.31
C LEU A 382 -2.00 5.83 26.42
N PHE A 383 -3.18 6.31 26.15
CA PHE A 383 -3.43 7.56 25.44
C PHE A 383 -3.87 8.62 26.43
N TYR A 384 -3.26 9.78 26.35
CA TYR A 384 -3.70 10.98 27.04
C TYR A 384 -4.07 12.05 26.03
N ASN A 385 -5.33 12.49 26.03
CA ASN A 385 -5.81 13.62 25.27
C ASN A 385 -6.29 14.68 26.26
N ALA A 386 -5.52 15.76 26.40
CA ALA A 386 -5.87 16.83 27.34
C ALA A 386 -7.28 17.36 27.05
N PRO A 387 -8.10 17.69 28.07
CA PRO A 387 -9.46 18.19 27.88
C PRO A 387 -9.57 19.44 27.00
N ASN A 388 -8.51 20.24 26.95
CA ASN A 388 -8.41 21.41 26.07
C ASN A 388 -7.85 21.06 24.66
N GLU A 389 -7.70 19.77 24.33
CA GLU A 389 -7.16 19.22 23.09
C GLU A 389 -5.73 19.72 22.73
N LYS A 390 -5.00 20.39 23.64
CA LYS A 390 -3.68 20.92 23.35
C LYS A 390 -2.59 19.86 23.36
N LEU A 391 -2.50 19.08 24.43
CA LEU A 391 -1.48 18.02 24.58
C LEU A 391 -2.11 16.66 24.35
N ASN A 392 -1.52 15.89 23.46
CA ASN A 392 -1.91 14.50 23.23
C ASN A 392 -0.65 13.64 23.26
N VAL A 393 -0.70 12.50 23.92
CA VAL A 393 0.44 11.60 24.09
C VAL A 393 -0.05 10.16 23.99
N GLU A 394 0.67 9.34 23.26
CA GLU A 394 0.55 7.88 23.29
C GLU A 394 1.86 7.28 23.80
N LEU A 395 1.77 6.42 24.81
CA LEU A 395 2.85 5.57 25.28
C LEU A 395 2.41 4.12 25.18
N GLY A 396 3.11 3.32 24.38
CA GLY A 396 2.74 1.94 24.14
C GLY A 396 3.92 0.98 24.23
N GLY A 397 3.61 -0.26 24.59
CA GLY A 397 4.55 -1.38 24.63
C GLY A 397 3.90 -2.67 24.14
N ARG A 398 4.71 -3.55 23.57
CA ARG A 398 4.31 -4.88 23.11
C ARG A 398 5.40 -5.89 23.40
N MET A 399 4.99 -7.05 23.89
CA MET A 399 5.77 -8.27 24.01
C MET A 399 5.26 -9.27 22.97
N ASN A 400 6.15 -9.81 22.16
CA ASN A 400 5.88 -10.88 21.22
C ASN A 400 6.67 -12.11 21.63
N VAL A 401 6.03 -13.27 21.62
CA VAL A 401 6.66 -14.59 21.85
C VAL A 401 6.52 -15.37 20.55
N HIS A 402 7.63 -15.50 19.83
CA HIS A 402 7.71 -16.22 18.58
C HIS A 402 8.19 -17.65 18.81
N SER A 403 7.57 -18.64 18.17
CA SER A 403 7.88 -20.07 18.37
C SER A 403 9.35 -20.42 18.15
N ARG A 404 10.08 -19.65 17.36
CA ARG A 404 11.52 -19.85 17.06
C ARG A 404 12.44 -18.87 17.80
N TYR A 405 12.06 -17.59 17.88
CA TYR A 405 12.96 -16.50 18.34
C TYR A 405 12.68 -16.05 19.76
N GLY A 406 11.76 -16.72 20.49
CA GLY A 406 11.41 -16.35 21.85
C GLY A 406 10.82 -14.96 21.95
N SER A 407 11.17 -14.22 22.99
CA SER A 407 10.55 -12.94 23.32
C SER A 407 11.24 -11.77 22.64
N ASN A 408 10.42 -10.89 22.03
CA ASN A 408 10.83 -9.61 21.46
C ASN A 408 9.93 -8.50 22.00
N TYR A 409 10.51 -7.33 22.25
CA TYR A 409 9.81 -6.17 22.82
C TYR A 409 9.87 -4.99 21.85
N THR A 410 8.75 -4.29 21.71
CA THR A 410 8.68 -3.03 20.97
C THR A 410 7.95 -1.98 21.78
N TYR A 411 8.30 -0.71 21.58
CA TYR A 411 7.66 0.41 22.25
C TYR A 411 7.41 1.56 21.29
N THR A 412 6.50 2.45 21.68
CA THR A 412 6.20 3.69 20.95
C THR A 412 5.93 4.82 21.93
N PHE A 413 6.40 6.02 21.57
CA PHE A 413 6.09 7.27 22.25
C PHE A 413 5.77 8.33 21.21
N ASN A 414 4.51 8.80 21.20
CA ASN A 414 3.97 9.68 20.16
C ASN A 414 3.33 10.92 20.79
N PRO A 415 4.10 11.97 21.12
CA PRO A 415 3.55 13.24 21.60
C PRO A 415 3.04 14.11 20.43
N SER A 416 2.01 14.90 20.69
CA SER A 416 1.62 16.02 19.83
C SER A 416 1.11 17.20 20.66
N TYR A 417 1.37 18.41 20.19
CA TYR A 417 0.93 19.63 20.83
C TYR A 417 0.27 20.60 19.84
N ASN A 418 -0.96 20.97 20.12
CA ASN A 418 -1.76 21.93 19.38
C ASN A 418 -1.55 23.32 19.96
N PHE A 419 -0.70 24.16 19.37
CA PHE A 419 -0.51 25.55 19.77
C PHE A 419 -1.80 26.37 19.56
N SER A 420 -2.52 26.06 18.50
CA SER A 420 -3.83 26.61 18.16
C SER A 420 -4.66 25.56 17.43
N LYS A 421 -5.91 25.88 17.08
CA LYS A 421 -6.75 25.04 16.21
C LYS A 421 -6.14 24.85 14.81
N GLN A 422 -5.23 25.74 14.40
CA GLN A 422 -4.62 25.76 13.09
C GLN A 422 -3.24 25.12 13.05
N PHE A 423 -2.45 25.25 14.13
CA PHE A 423 -1.04 24.85 14.13
C PHE A 423 -0.74 23.83 15.22
N ARG A 424 -0.17 22.72 14.79
CA ARG A 424 0.32 21.65 15.67
C ARG A 424 1.71 21.21 15.32
N VAL A 425 2.44 20.69 16.31
CA VAL A 425 3.66 19.94 16.18
C VAL A 425 3.46 18.56 16.77
N PHE A 426 4.21 17.59 16.26
CA PHE A 426 4.12 16.21 16.72
C PHE A 426 5.43 15.49 16.50
N GLY A 427 5.62 14.39 17.23
CA GLY A 427 6.80 13.54 17.09
C GLY A 427 6.48 12.09 17.37
N SER A 428 7.38 11.20 17.00
CA SER A 428 7.30 9.77 17.26
C SER A 428 8.67 9.20 17.49
N ILE A 429 8.79 8.33 18.49
CA ILE A 429 9.90 7.40 18.66
C ILE A 429 9.26 6.03 18.76
N ALA A 430 9.59 5.14 17.81
CA ALA A 430 9.00 3.82 17.80
C ALA A 430 10.01 2.76 17.34
N THR A 431 9.93 1.59 17.95
CA THR A 431 10.72 0.42 17.57
C THR A 431 9.88 -0.61 16.86
N ALA A 432 10.50 -1.40 16.01
CA ALA A 432 9.88 -2.51 15.32
C ALA A 432 10.84 -3.69 15.19
N PHE A 433 10.26 -4.86 14.93
CA PHE A 433 11.01 -6.05 14.56
C PHE A 433 10.31 -6.75 13.39
N LYS A 434 11.08 -7.53 12.62
CA LYS A 434 10.57 -8.44 11.59
C LYS A 434 11.24 -9.80 11.75
N ALA A 435 10.45 -10.82 12.00
CA ALA A 435 10.92 -12.19 11.97
C ALA A 435 11.25 -12.60 10.53
N PRO A 436 12.31 -13.40 10.29
CA PRO A 436 12.55 -14.02 9.01
C PRO A 436 11.32 -14.81 8.55
N THR A 437 11.03 -14.79 7.26
CA THR A 437 9.90 -15.52 6.68
C THR A 437 10.20 -17.02 6.61
N LEU A 438 9.15 -17.83 6.46
CA LEU A 438 9.30 -19.28 6.25
C LEU A 438 10.15 -19.57 5.02
N TYR A 439 9.95 -18.79 3.92
CA TYR A 439 10.75 -18.91 2.71
C TYR A 439 12.25 -18.60 2.96
N GLN A 440 12.55 -17.51 3.67
CA GLN A 440 13.93 -17.13 4.01
C GLN A 440 14.64 -18.14 4.92
N LEU A 441 13.89 -18.89 5.72
CA LEU A 441 14.46 -19.87 6.65
C LEU A 441 14.68 -21.24 6.02
N TYR A 442 13.77 -21.69 5.17
CA TYR A 442 13.63 -23.10 4.88
C TYR A 442 13.62 -23.46 3.37
N SER A 443 13.49 -22.48 2.47
CA SER A 443 13.63 -22.75 1.02
C SER A 443 15.05 -23.23 0.69
N SER A 444 15.26 -23.71 -0.54
CA SER A 444 16.59 -24.04 -1.07
C SER A 444 17.59 -22.89 -0.97
N TYR A 445 17.10 -21.65 -0.94
CA TYR A 445 17.89 -20.42 -0.71
C TYR A 445 17.92 -19.99 0.76
N GLY A 446 17.20 -20.68 1.63
CA GLY A 446 17.02 -20.33 3.01
C GLY A 446 18.26 -20.56 3.88
N LEU A 447 18.34 -19.82 4.98
CA LEU A 447 19.31 -20.02 6.05
C LEU A 447 18.59 -20.08 7.39
N SER A 448 18.62 -21.27 8.00
CA SER A 448 17.89 -21.50 9.24
C SER A 448 18.46 -20.76 10.47
N THR A 449 19.62 -20.15 10.38
CA THR A 449 20.26 -19.38 11.47
C THR A 449 19.97 -17.87 11.40
N LEU A 450 19.09 -17.42 10.48
CA LEU A 450 18.71 -16.02 10.39
C LEU A 450 18.09 -15.51 11.70
N GLU A 451 18.45 -14.29 12.05
CA GLU A 451 17.93 -13.55 13.21
C GLU A 451 16.89 -12.49 12.77
N PRO A 452 15.98 -12.10 13.68
CA PRO A 452 15.00 -11.05 13.37
C PRO A 452 15.66 -9.68 13.12
N GLU A 453 15.19 -8.97 12.11
CA GLU A 453 15.54 -7.56 11.88
C GLU A 453 14.98 -6.67 13.00
N ARG A 454 15.72 -5.65 13.38
CA ARG A 454 15.31 -4.64 14.38
C ARG A 454 15.37 -3.25 13.78
N SER A 455 14.37 -2.44 14.08
CA SER A 455 14.29 -1.07 13.59
C SER A 455 13.96 -0.09 14.70
N THR A 456 14.53 1.11 14.60
CA THR A 456 14.12 2.28 15.39
C THR A 456 13.86 3.43 14.42
N THR A 457 12.73 4.11 14.62
CA THR A 457 12.32 5.25 13.80
C THR A 457 12.09 6.47 14.70
N TYR A 458 12.65 7.60 14.31
CA TYR A 458 12.44 8.91 14.91
C TYR A 458 11.72 9.81 13.91
N GLU A 459 10.71 10.55 14.37
CA GLU A 459 9.93 11.44 13.54
C GLU A 459 9.66 12.76 14.25
N ALA A 460 9.68 13.85 13.50
CA ALA A 460 9.22 15.15 13.96
C ALA A 460 8.47 15.86 12.83
N GLY A 461 7.34 16.46 13.14
CA GLY A 461 6.52 17.10 12.13
C GLY A 461 5.75 18.31 12.65
N ALA A 462 5.37 19.15 11.69
CA ALA A 462 4.49 20.28 11.91
C ALA A 462 3.36 20.27 10.88
N GLN A 463 2.19 20.69 11.31
CA GLN A 463 1.01 20.80 10.45
C GLN A 463 0.31 22.13 10.68
N TYR A 464 -0.02 22.78 9.58
CA TYR A 464 -0.88 23.96 9.57
C TYR A 464 -2.16 23.68 8.80
N THR A 465 -3.30 23.93 9.43
CA THR A 465 -4.63 23.74 8.84
C THR A 465 -5.42 25.04 8.97
N ARG A 466 -5.89 25.57 7.85
CA ARG A 466 -6.76 26.76 7.85
C ARG A 466 -7.90 26.55 6.88
N HIS A 467 -9.14 26.70 7.37
CA HIS A 467 -10.36 26.38 6.62
C HIS A 467 -10.30 24.92 6.10
N SER A 468 -10.30 24.75 4.79
CA SER A 468 -10.21 23.44 4.12
C SER A 468 -8.82 23.14 3.55
N SER A 469 -7.78 23.92 3.90
CA SER A 469 -6.40 23.75 3.43
C SER A 469 -5.52 23.24 4.55
N THR A 470 -4.66 22.27 4.26
CA THR A 470 -3.70 21.69 5.19
C THR A 470 -2.34 21.59 4.53
N VAL A 471 -1.30 21.95 5.26
CA VAL A 471 0.11 21.71 4.90
C VAL A 471 0.77 20.98 6.07
N ARG A 472 1.49 19.91 5.77
CA ARG A 472 2.24 19.10 6.74
C ARG A 472 3.65 18.86 6.24
N VAL A 473 4.62 19.06 7.13
CA VAL A 473 6.04 18.73 6.91
C VAL A 473 6.46 17.73 7.96
N VAL A 474 7.18 16.70 7.56
CA VAL A 474 7.68 15.63 8.45
C VAL A 474 9.12 15.33 8.11
N TYR A 475 9.99 15.40 9.10
CA TYR A 475 11.32 14.80 9.07
C TYR A 475 11.26 13.42 9.71
N PHE A 476 11.99 12.45 9.15
CA PHE A 476 12.13 11.12 9.71
C PHE A 476 13.57 10.59 9.58
N ASP A 477 13.95 9.76 10.54
CA ASP A 477 15.22 9.01 10.54
C ASP A 477 14.94 7.58 11.02
N ARG A 478 15.17 6.60 10.14
CA ARG A 478 14.97 5.18 10.44
C ARG A 478 16.28 4.42 10.35
N HIS A 479 16.54 3.63 11.39
CA HIS A 479 17.67 2.73 11.49
C HIS A 479 17.19 1.29 11.48
N ILE A 480 17.77 0.44 10.63
CA ILE A 480 17.57 -1.01 10.62
C ILE A 480 18.90 -1.68 10.92
N LYS A 481 18.88 -2.66 11.82
CA LYS A 481 19.98 -3.57 12.14
C LYS A 481 19.58 -4.99 11.85
N ASP A 482 20.56 -5.84 11.58
CA ASP A 482 20.39 -7.26 11.28
C ASP A 482 19.43 -7.49 10.09
N GLY A 483 19.46 -6.54 9.11
CA GLY A 483 18.65 -6.61 7.93
C GLY A 483 18.94 -7.89 7.13
N ILE A 484 17.89 -8.54 6.66
CA ILE A 484 18.00 -9.76 5.85
C ILE A 484 18.17 -9.37 4.40
N ASP A 485 19.20 -9.91 3.77
CA ASP A 485 19.50 -9.76 2.35
C ASP A 485 19.95 -11.09 1.73
N PHE A 486 20.22 -11.10 0.43
CA PHE A 486 20.54 -12.27 -0.34
C PHE A 486 22.00 -12.26 -0.81
N ASP A 487 22.74 -13.33 -0.47
CA ASP A 487 24.11 -13.56 -0.93
C ASP A 487 24.07 -14.26 -2.30
N TYR A 488 24.49 -13.56 -3.33
CA TYR A 488 24.52 -14.06 -4.72
C TYR A 488 25.70 -15.01 -5.02
N ILE A 489 26.66 -15.17 -4.09
CA ILE A 489 27.75 -16.17 -4.24
C ILE A 489 27.27 -17.53 -3.76
N ASN A 490 26.73 -17.55 -2.53
CA ASN A 490 26.32 -18.78 -1.87
C ASN A 490 24.85 -19.12 -2.14
N TYR A 491 24.13 -18.23 -2.82
CA TYR A 491 22.68 -18.31 -3.06
C TYR A 491 21.89 -18.55 -1.77
N LYS A 492 22.19 -17.78 -0.71
CA LYS A 492 21.58 -17.89 0.60
C LYS A 492 21.17 -16.52 1.16
N TYR A 493 20.11 -16.50 1.93
CA TYR A 493 19.78 -15.35 2.77
C TYR A 493 20.75 -15.22 3.92
N PHE A 494 21.03 -14.01 4.37
CA PHE A 494 21.92 -13.73 5.50
C PHE A 494 21.56 -12.42 6.22
N ASN A 495 22.01 -12.26 7.49
CA ASN A 495 21.86 -11.02 8.25
C ASN A 495 23.17 -10.23 8.20
N ALA A 496 23.23 -9.16 7.43
CA ALA A 496 24.38 -8.25 7.46
C ALA A 496 24.00 -6.80 7.18
N ALA A 497 22.83 -6.57 6.60
CA ALA A 497 22.45 -5.23 6.18
C ALA A 497 22.20 -4.32 7.39
N LYS A 498 22.89 -3.17 7.40
CA LYS A 498 22.54 -2.02 8.22
C LYS A 498 22.04 -0.94 7.30
N GLN A 499 20.88 -0.41 7.58
CA GLN A 499 20.27 0.63 6.75
C GLN A 499 19.87 1.81 7.61
N GLN A 500 20.28 3.00 7.20
CA GLN A 500 19.74 4.25 7.70
C GLN A 500 19.08 5.01 6.58
N VAL A 501 17.88 5.53 6.80
CA VAL A 501 17.17 6.36 5.83
C VAL A 501 16.64 7.59 6.53
N GLN A 502 17.23 8.74 6.21
CA GLN A 502 16.72 10.05 6.62
C GLN A 502 15.91 10.64 5.47
N GLY A 503 14.93 11.47 5.81
CA GLY A 503 14.14 12.11 4.76
C GLY A 503 13.21 13.20 5.24
N LEU A 504 12.66 13.89 4.26
CA LEU A 504 11.67 14.94 4.43
C LEU A 504 10.44 14.65 3.58
N GLU A 505 9.27 14.76 4.17
CA GLU A 505 7.99 14.67 3.48
C GLU A 505 7.25 16.00 3.57
N LEU A 506 6.69 16.45 2.46
CA LEU A 506 5.78 17.58 2.38
C LEU A 506 4.46 17.10 1.78
N GLU A 507 3.38 17.32 2.48
CA GLU A 507 2.03 17.06 2.02
C GLU A 507 1.22 18.37 2.11
N ALA A 508 0.57 18.75 1.02
CA ALA A 508 -0.33 19.87 1.01
C ALA A 508 -1.65 19.52 0.31
N SER A 509 -2.76 19.89 0.93
CA SER A 509 -4.08 19.89 0.31
C SER A 509 -4.65 21.29 0.45
N LEU A 510 -4.71 22.01 -0.66
CA LEU A 510 -5.07 23.42 -0.70
C LEU A 510 -6.41 23.59 -1.41
N LYS A 511 -7.30 24.38 -0.82
CA LYS A 511 -8.58 24.80 -1.42
C LYS A 511 -8.64 26.34 -1.46
N PRO A 512 -7.97 26.97 -2.43
CA PRO A 512 -7.97 28.44 -2.55
C PRO A 512 -9.38 29.01 -2.72
N VAL A 513 -10.21 28.28 -3.46
CA VAL A 513 -11.66 28.48 -3.59
C VAL A 513 -12.35 27.13 -3.45
N GLN A 514 -13.64 27.10 -3.14
CA GLN A 514 -14.37 25.84 -2.90
C GLN A 514 -14.33 24.88 -4.07
N ALA A 515 -14.28 25.40 -5.29
CA ALA A 515 -14.26 24.61 -6.53
C ALA A 515 -12.89 24.03 -6.87
N LEU A 516 -11.77 24.64 -6.41
CA LEU A 516 -10.41 24.25 -6.77
C LEU A 516 -9.74 23.51 -5.61
N THR A 517 -9.27 22.30 -5.86
CA THR A 517 -8.46 21.52 -4.93
C THR A 517 -7.08 21.27 -5.56
N ILE A 518 -6.01 21.60 -4.85
CA ILE A 518 -4.64 21.29 -5.25
C ILE A 518 -4.04 20.39 -4.18
N THR A 519 -3.61 19.21 -4.57
CA THR A 519 -2.89 18.25 -3.70
C THR A 519 -1.44 18.17 -4.16
N LEU A 520 -0.51 18.24 -3.21
CA LEU A 520 0.91 18.14 -3.46
C LEU A 520 1.53 17.17 -2.46
N ASN A 521 2.29 16.20 -2.96
CA ASN A 521 3.05 15.24 -2.18
C ASN A 521 4.49 15.25 -2.67
N TYR A 522 5.43 15.52 -1.78
CA TYR A 522 6.85 15.48 -2.06
C TYR A 522 7.58 14.68 -1.01
N THR A 523 8.55 13.90 -1.46
CA THR A 523 9.41 13.09 -0.60
C THR A 523 10.85 13.22 -1.03
N TYR A 524 11.72 13.45 -0.06
CA TYR A 524 13.17 13.41 -0.19
C TYR A 524 13.73 12.30 0.68
N PHE A 525 14.67 11.49 0.15
CA PHE A 525 15.41 10.45 0.88
C PHE A 525 16.92 10.68 0.78
N ASP A 526 17.60 10.45 1.90
CA ASP A 526 19.06 10.34 1.97
C ASP A 526 19.41 9.01 2.67
N PRO A 527 19.52 7.92 1.91
CA PRO A 527 19.81 6.60 2.46
C PRO A 527 21.30 6.33 2.58
N LYS A 528 21.66 5.51 3.58
CA LYS A 528 22.93 4.82 3.71
C LYS A 528 22.63 3.33 3.98
N GLU A 529 23.19 2.46 3.17
CA GLU A 529 23.05 1.01 3.30
C GLU A 529 24.43 0.35 3.36
N GLU A 530 24.75 -0.33 4.45
CA GLU A 530 25.97 -1.13 4.61
C GLU A 530 25.60 -2.59 4.35
N ILE A 531 26.16 -3.15 3.28
CA ILE A 531 25.76 -4.44 2.73
C ILE A 531 26.92 -5.02 1.89
N GLN A 532 26.82 -6.28 1.47
CA GLN A 532 27.71 -6.87 0.48
C GLN A 532 27.57 -6.20 -0.88
N SER A 533 28.69 -5.87 -1.52
CA SER A 533 28.69 -5.30 -2.88
C SER A 533 28.16 -6.29 -3.91
N ARG A 534 27.23 -5.84 -4.73
CA ARG A 534 26.68 -6.65 -5.85
C ARG A 534 27.67 -6.89 -6.98
N GLU A 535 28.71 -6.06 -7.07
CA GLU A 535 29.77 -6.17 -8.08
C GLU A 535 30.95 -7.01 -7.60
N THR A 536 31.46 -6.70 -6.41
CA THR A 536 32.72 -7.28 -5.91
C THR A 536 32.53 -8.29 -4.79
N PHE A 537 31.32 -8.43 -4.26
CA PHE A 537 30.93 -9.26 -3.10
C PHE A 537 31.69 -8.95 -1.80
N LYS A 538 32.31 -7.76 -1.72
CA LYS A 538 32.96 -7.27 -0.50
C LYS A 538 32.02 -6.32 0.25
N ASP A 539 32.24 -6.18 1.55
CA ASP A 539 31.51 -5.20 2.37
C ASP A 539 31.66 -3.80 1.77
N THR A 540 30.54 -3.12 1.62
CA THR A 540 30.46 -1.80 1.00
C THR A 540 29.38 -0.95 1.64
N ALA A 541 29.35 0.34 1.31
CA ALA A 541 28.30 1.26 1.73
C ALA A 541 27.75 2.00 0.51
N TYR A 542 26.47 1.79 0.26
CA TYR A 542 25.74 2.52 -0.77
C TYR A 542 25.07 3.78 -0.20
N ARG A 543 25.05 4.86 -0.99
CA ARG A 543 24.31 6.10 -0.71
C ARG A 543 23.00 6.20 -1.51
N TYR A 544 22.46 5.05 -1.87
CA TYR A 544 21.19 4.87 -2.55
C TYR A 544 20.58 3.52 -2.20
N LEU A 545 19.31 3.39 -2.44
CA LEU A 545 18.59 2.12 -2.41
C LEU A 545 18.12 1.80 -3.82
N LEU A 546 18.18 0.53 -4.22
CA LEU A 546 17.75 0.11 -5.56
C LEU A 546 16.29 0.43 -5.80
N ARG A 547 15.99 1.03 -6.96
CA ARG A 547 14.64 1.38 -7.42
C ARG A 547 13.91 2.40 -6.54
N ARG A 548 14.62 3.15 -5.66
CA ARG A 548 14.07 4.21 -4.82
C ARG A 548 14.65 5.56 -5.24
N PRO A 549 13.81 6.48 -5.73
CA PRO A 549 14.28 7.80 -6.13
C PRO A 549 14.61 8.65 -4.90
N LYS A 550 15.63 9.48 -4.97
CA LYS A 550 15.91 10.48 -3.91
C LYS A 550 14.81 11.53 -3.82
N HIS A 551 14.22 11.90 -4.95
CA HIS A 551 13.14 12.87 -5.03
C HIS A 551 11.94 12.26 -5.75
N ASN A 552 10.78 12.32 -5.13
CA ASN A 552 9.49 11.92 -5.69
C ASN A 552 8.48 13.05 -5.44
N PHE A 553 7.90 13.58 -6.50
CA PHE A 553 6.97 14.69 -6.44
C PHE A 553 5.70 14.35 -7.21
N ASN A 554 4.54 14.57 -6.58
CA ASN A 554 3.23 14.38 -7.19
C ASN A 554 2.38 15.63 -6.94
N ILE A 555 1.73 16.13 -7.97
CA ILE A 555 0.79 17.25 -7.88
C ILE A 555 -0.49 16.90 -8.64
N THR A 556 -1.63 17.22 -8.05
CA THR A 556 -2.93 17.14 -8.71
C THR A 556 -3.69 18.43 -8.47
N ALA A 557 -4.20 19.04 -9.54
CA ALA A 557 -5.08 20.20 -9.49
C ALA A 557 -6.42 19.83 -10.10
N GLY A 558 -7.49 19.94 -9.34
CA GLY A 558 -8.84 19.55 -9.76
C GLY A 558 -9.86 20.66 -9.54
N TYR A 559 -10.71 20.89 -10.51
CA TYR A 559 -11.75 21.91 -10.47
C TYR A 559 -13.15 21.29 -10.63
N GLN A 560 -14.02 21.60 -9.69
CA GLN A 560 -15.43 21.19 -9.67
C GLN A 560 -16.30 22.31 -10.20
N PHE A 561 -16.88 22.15 -11.38
CA PHE A 561 -17.83 23.09 -11.96
C PHE A 561 -19.24 22.92 -11.34
N ASN A 562 -20.03 23.98 -11.35
CA ASN A 562 -21.39 23.97 -10.79
C ASN A 562 -22.37 23.10 -11.59
N ASN A 563 -22.08 22.81 -12.86
CA ASN A 563 -22.91 21.98 -13.74
C ASN A 563 -22.68 20.46 -13.56
N GLY A 564 -21.91 20.03 -12.56
CA GLY A 564 -21.61 18.63 -12.30
C GLY A 564 -20.38 18.07 -13.02
N LEU A 565 -19.67 18.91 -13.82
CA LEU A 565 -18.39 18.56 -14.43
C LEU A 565 -17.25 18.72 -13.39
N TYR A 566 -16.36 17.75 -13.33
CA TYR A 566 -15.08 17.83 -12.64
C TYR A 566 -13.95 17.54 -13.61
N ILE A 567 -12.88 18.32 -13.57
CA ILE A 567 -11.67 18.11 -14.36
C ILE A 567 -10.47 18.22 -13.44
N SER A 568 -9.50 17.34 -13.61
CA SER A 568 -8.19 17.47 -12.94
C SER A 568 -7.03 17.14 -13.86
N ALA A 569 -5.90 17.78 -13.59
CA ALA A 569 -4.61 17.43 -14.15
C ALA A 569 -3.68 16.95 -13.04
N ASN A 570 -2.84 15.98 -13.34
CA ASN A 570 -1.84 15.46 -12.41
C ASN A 570 -0.48 15.36 -13.06
N GLY A 571 0.56 15.67 -12.28
CA GLY A 571 1.96 15.55 -12.66
C GLY A 571 2.72 14.71 -11.64
N LYS A 572 3.59 13.81 -12.11
CA LYS A 572 4.47 12.99 -11.29
C LYS A 572 5.89 13.12 -11.79
N TYR A 573 6.81 13.54 -10.92
CA TYR A 573 8.24 13.54 -11.18
C TYR A 573 8.95 12.54 -10.27
N VAL A 574 9.81 11.74 -10.87
CA VAL A 574 10.67 10.76 -10.19
C VAL A 574 12.10 10.98 -10.62
N SER A 575 12.98 11.28 -9.66
CA SER A 575 14.41 11.53 -9.95
C SER A 575 15.14 10.25 -10.37
N LYS A 576 16.37 10.42 -10.87
CA LYS A 576 17.30 9.31 -11.14
C LYS A 576 17.38 8.37 -9.96
N ARG A 577 17.49 7.08 -10.25
CA ARG A 577 17.58 5.99 -9.30
C ARG A 577 18.47 4.89 -9.84
N TYR A 578 18.85 3.95 -9.00
CA TYR A 578 19.72 2.84 -9.36
C TYR A 578 18.91 1.55 -9.48
N ASP A 579 19.32 0.69 -10.39
CA ASP A 579 18.86 -0.70 -10.49
C ASP A 579 20.05 -1.63 -10.67
N VAL A 580 19.86 -2.93 -10.44
CA VAL A 580 20.92 -3.93 -10.60
C VAL A 580 21.44 -3.95 -12.03
N GLY A 581 22.75 -3.95 -12.20
CA GLY A 581 23.39 -4.05 -13.52
C GLY A 581 23.40 -5.48 -14.06
N GLY A 582 23.41 -6.46 -13.16
CA GLY A 582 23.52 -7.89 -13.45
C GLY A 582 24.46 -8.58 -12.46
N TYR A 583 24.70 -9.87 -12.67
CA TYR A 583 25.62 -10.64 -11.85
C TYR A 583 27.05 -10.12 -11.99
N GLN A 584 27.69 -9.75 -10.88
CA GLN A 584 29.04 -9.16 -10.82
C GLN A 584 29.23 -7.90 -11.68
N LEU A 585 28.14 -7.14 -11.88
CA LEU A 585 28.19 -5.87 -12.58
C LEU A 585 27.79 -4.72 -11.64
N PRO A 586 28.33 -3.50 -11.86
CA PRO A 586 27.94 -2.34 -11.10
C PRO A 586 26.46 -2.00 -11.31
N ASP A 587 25.84 -1.43 -10.28
CA ASP A 587 24.47 -0.93 -10.40
C ASP A 587 24.37 0.17 -11.47
N LEU A 588 23.28 0.16 -12.22
CA LEU A 588 23.03 1.08 -13.32
C LEU A 588 22.08 2.21 -12.90
N VAL A 589 22.30 3.38 -13.47
CA VAL A 589 21.42 4.54 -13.27
C VAL A 589 20.23 4.43 -14.22
N LEU A 590 19.02 4.49 -13.67
CA LEU A 590 17.79 4.74 -14.42
C LEU A 590 17.51 6.25 -14.46
N ASP A 591 17.19 6.76 -15.64
CA ASP A 591 16.92 8.17 -15.85
C ASP A 591 15.66 8.64 -15.09
N ASP A 592 15.62 9.91 -14.78
CA ASP A 592 14.45 10.58 -14.25
C ASP A 592 13.32 10.67 -15.29
N TYR A 593 12.11 10.79 -14.81
CA TYR A 593 10.95 10.96 -15.69
C TYR A 593 9.90 11.89 -15.09
N PHE A 594 9.10 12.46 -15.98
CA PHE A 594 7.93 13.25 -15.64
C PHE A 594 6.70 12.74 -16.41
N LEU A 595 5.67 12.34 -15.68
CA LEU A 595 4.41 11.86 -16.25
C LEU A 595 3.33 12.93 -16.06
N LEU A 596 2.58 13.17 -17.11
CA LEU A 596 1.42 14.04 -17.10
C LEU A 596 0.15 13.20 -17.30
N GLY A 597 -0.89 13.50 -16.54
CA GLY A 597 -2.20 12.88 -16.67
C GLY A 597 -3.34 13.88 -16.53
N ALA A 598 -4.51 13.47 -16.97
CA ALA A 598 -5.76 14.23 -16.84
C ALA A 598 -6.93 13.29 -16.53
N TYR A 599 -7.87 13.78 -15.74
CA TYR A 599 -9.10 13.07 -15.42
C TYR A 599 -10.28 14.03 -15.58
N ALA A 600 -11.37 13.53 -16.12
CA ALA A 600 -12.62 14.25 -16.19
C ALA A 600 -13.79 13.34 -15.80
N GLU A 601 -14.77 13.88 -15.10
CA GLU A 601 -16.04 13.20 -14.85
C GLU A 601 -17.21 14.16 -14.98
N TYR A 602 -18.33 13.65 -15.44
CA TYR A 602 -19.57 14.41 -15.55
C TYR A 602 -20.72 13.64 -14.90
N LYS A 603 -21.36 14.28 -13.94
CA LYS A 603 -22.50 13.72 -13.21
C LYS A 603 -23.79 14.05 -13.99
N LEU A 604 -24.35 13.04 -14.64
CA LEU A 604 -25.66 13.11 -15.26
C LEU A 604 -26.78 13.10 -14.18
N PRO A 605 -27.99 13.58 -14.51
CA PRO A 605 -29.11 13.56 -13.57
C PRO A 605 -29.39 12.17 -13.00
N LYS A 606 -29.75 12.12 -11.72
CA LYS A 606 -30.16 10.96 -10.93
C LYS A 606 -29.02 10.00 -10.56
N TYR A 607 -28.57 9.07 -11.44
CA TYR A 607 -27.83 7.88 -11.00
C TYR A 607 -26.57 7.60 -11.82
N ILE A 608 -26.30 8.35 -12.87
CA ILE A 608 -25.24 8.07 -13.84
C ILE A 608 -24.12 9.10 -13.73
N LYS A 609 -22.89 8.62 -13.74
CA LYS A 609 -21.67 9.40 -13.87
C LYS A 609 -20.83 8.80 -15.00
N VAL A 610 -20.35 9.61 -15.91
CA VAL A 610 -19.37 9.21 -16.93
C VAL A 610 -18.00 9.76 -16.55
N PHE A 611 -16.93 9.04 -16.90
CA PHE A 611 -15.57 9.49 -16.64
C PHE A 611 -14.62 9.13 -17.77
N ALA A 612 -13.50 9.86 -17.82
CA ALA A 612 -12.34 9.59 -18.65
C ALA A 612 -11.06 9.87 -17.86
N ASP A 613 -10.09 8.98 -17.93
CA ASP A 613 -8.76 9.06 -17.31
C ASP A 613 -7.70 8.86 -18.39
N ALA A 614 -6.81 9.83 -18.54
CA ALA A 614 -5.66 9.78 -19.44
C ALA A 614 -4.38 9.87 -18.62
N ARG A 615 -3.45 8.94 -18.80
CA ARG A 615 -2.19 8.87 -18.07
C ARG A 615 -1.02 8.78 -19.03
N ASN A 616 0.13 9.31 -18.58
CA ASN A 616 1.31 9.42 -19.43
C ASN A 616 0.96 10.04 -20.80
N ILE A 617 0.30 11.21 -20.78
CA ILE A 617 -0.22 11.88 -21.98
C ILE A 617 0.89 12.20 -22.99
N THR A 618 2.10 12.41 -22.50
CA THR A 618 3.30 12.69 -23.31
C THR A 618 3.93 11.42 -23.89
N ASP A 619 3.37 10.24 -23.59
CA ASP A 619 3.90 8.93 -23.98
C ASP A 619 5.40 8.78 -23.68
N GLN A 620 5.81 9.30 -22.51
CA GLN A 620 7.20 9.22 -22.07
C GLN A 620 7.60 7.78 -21.83
N ARG A 621 8.69 7.34 -22.47
CA ARG A 621 9.33 6.05 -22.20
C ARG A 621 10.27 6.17 -21.02
N PHE A 622 10.18 5.23 -20.08
CA PHE A 622 11.02 5.17 -18.89
C PHE A 622 11.09 3.74 -18.37
N PHE A 623 12.04 3.45 -17.50
CA PHE A 623 12.08 2.19 -16.77
C PHE A 623 11.74 2.44 -15.30
N ASP A 624 10.71 1.80 -14.79
CA ASP A 624 10.50 1.69 -13.35
C ASP A 624 11.35 0.54 -12.78
N ILE A 625 11.50 -0.52 -13.55
CA ILE A 625 12.42 -1.65 -13.36
C ILE A 625 13.17 -1.84 -14.68
N ARG A 626 14.50 -1.97 -14.62
CA ARG A 626 15.34 -2.13 -15.81
C ARG A 626 14.92 -3.33 -16.65
N GLY A 627 14.79 -3.12 -17.95
CA GLY A 627 14.49 -4.17 -18.92
C GLY A 627 13.04 -4.59 -19.01
N TYR A 628 12.14 -3.91 -18.25
CA TYR A 628 10.70 -4.11 -18.32
C TYR A 628 10.00 -2.84 -18.80
N ASN A 629 9.02 -3.02 -19.68
CA ASN A 629 8.21 -1.91 -20.19
C ASN A 629 7.44 -1.23 -19.06
N SER A 630 7.52 0.10 -19.04
CA SER A 630 6.65 0.92 -18.21
C SER A 630 5.44 1.39 -19.02
N MET A 631 4.39 1.77 -18.30
CA MET A 631 3.10 2.18 -18.82
C MET A 631 3.24 3.27 -19.91
N PRO A 632 2.89 2.97 -21.18
CA PRO A 632 2.82 3.97 -22.24
C PRO A 632 1.61 4.89 -22.05
N PHE A 633 1.23 5.66 -23.07
CA PHE A 633 -0.04 6.41 -23.02
C PHE A 633 -1.22 5.49 -22.75
N MET A 634 -1.92 5.74 -21.66
CA MET A 634 -3.11 5.00 -21.23
C MET A 634 -4.33 5.90 -21.24
N PHE A 635 -5.40 5.43 -21.86
CA PHE A 635 -6.70 6.07 -21.81
C PHE A 635 -7.75 5.07 -21.33
N THR A 636 -8.60 5.48 -20.40
CA THR A 636 -9.72 4.68 -19.89
C THR A 636 -10.95 5.56 -19.80
N SER A 637 -12.09 5.10 -20.29
CA SER A 637 -13.37 5.77 -20.10
C SER A 637 -14.43 4.80 -19.61
N GLY A 638 -15.45 5.32 -18.93
CA GLY A 638 -16.46 4.44 -18.38
C GLY A 638 -17.68 5.15 -17.82
N VAL A 639 -18.60 4.33 -17.36
CA VAL A 639 -19.89 4.73 -16.79
C VAL A 639 -20.02 4.14 -15.39
N ILE A 640 -20.45 4.95 -14.45
CA ILE A 640 -20.78 4.54 -13.07
C ILE A 640 -22.27 4.75 -12.87
N PHE A 641 -22.95 3.68 -12.50
CA PHE A 641 -24.34 3.70 -12.05
C PHE A 641 -24.37 3.60 -10.52
N ASN A 642 -25.15 4.45 -9.87
CA ASN A 642 -25.23 4.50 -8.40
C ASN A 642 -26.69 4.81 -7.97
N TRP A 643 -27.42 3.78 -7.57
CA TRP A 643 -28.86 3.83 -7.22
C TRP A 643 -29.11 3.59 -5.74
#